data_36f33f8a90fab02221d0a382b0422396
#
_entry.id   36f33f8a90fab02221d0a382b0422396
#
_cell.length_a   1.000
_cell.length_b   1.000
_cell.length_c   1.000
_cell.angle_alpha   90.00
_cell.angle_beta   90.00
_cell.angle_gamma   90.00
#
_symmetry.space_group_name_H-M   'P 1'
#
loop_
_entity.id
_entity.type
_entity.pdbx_description
1 polymer ?
#
loop_
_entity_poly.entity_id
_entity_poly.type
_entity_poly.pdbx_seq_one_letter_code
_entity_poly.pdbx_strand_id
1 'polypeptide(L)'
;MRFGSKDKHGYRRKKLSFSQNKHLLAHPCILVSILLLIMLLATAIANFLINILMTVFFGNHDIFTNMKQLNTKYTDYIFNFRLDAVLLYIPIWVLVFIFFGKKVYQFRQRFKSLNNNEKASGRFATRKEITQQYKAIPQREHAFEGEGGLPVAMFGVYDFVTKTKQYLEQRKTAIREINGITDLTADEKLELRKDKLGKMNKEFATTFFSKREFTFIDESPTNNLIVGTSRSGKGEIVVLSMIENYSRSSEQPSLIVNDMKGELFSASYKTLENRGYQVEIFNLDQPMESTMSFNPLQQVIDEYMKGDLGEAQEMTKQITYTLTNNEGVEDNEWNLMAGALINAMILALCEETLPKNPEKVTLYSVSNMLQTLSTKRFYKEIAIGNKVQLIEVSALDEYMERFPSHSPAKTQYATVQAAPDKMRSSIIGTALKALQPFTTDTIAKLTSHTSFDINKLGFPSIIDGYATKDSTFELGVQVLRDGENGIEYEEVEGIQIGVNEYGYWQYPFKTVLKVGDRIETIEKDGNNQVITSYFYADHIDDKGQVTFNQKGELDNSDITIRKFNSFPKPIAVFMVVPDYNNANHGIASILVNQIVFEISKNSQLYTENQSTYRRVIFHLDEAGNMPPIPNLSQKVNVSLSRGLRFNFFVQAFSQFKDKYGDAYDAIMDACQNKVYIMATQEQTLKDFSAMIGSQQITVHSRSGEAGAIKSSITENQEERPLLRPDELARLQEGETVVVRNLKRQDKKRNKVMSYPIFNDGKYAMKYRYQYLSDLMDTSQSIIHFRPMLKARCEHRHLQLEATLVDWDKRIEEMQEGIDGQKEQENKNINDINQYKQSNEEGDVAVRVKRLETLKEKVGDAIFDKITRRFERYLRTYAEQGKNVNTITQKKLEELVSADNEVKEEEKTKRIEMIQKFIKEAKTT
;
A
#
# COMPACT_ATOMS: atom_id res chain seq x y z
N MET A 1 -8.38 -24.98 44.67
CA MET A 1 -7.28 -25.68 43.97
C MET A 1 -7.81 -26.22 42.65
N ARG A 2 -7.47 -25.59 41.48
CA ARG A 2 -7.83 -26.14 40.18
C ARG A 2 -6.68 -27.05 39.71
N PHE A 3 -6.93 -28.31 39.64
CA PHE A 3 -6.04 -29.30 39.04
C PHE A 3 -5.77 -28.90 37.58
N GLY A 4 -4.48 -28.84 37.19
CA GLY A 4 -4.06 -28.37 35.88
C GLY A 4 -4.70 -29.18 34.74
N SER A 5 -5.40 -28.47 33.86
CA SER A 5 -5.82 -29.00 32.56
C SER A 5 -4.57 -29.31 31.73
N LYS A 6 -4.56 -30.45 31.06
CA LYS A 6 -3.62 -30.72 29.98
C LYS A 6 -3.84 -29.64 28.93
N ASP A 7 -2.80 -28.95 28.51
CA ASP A 7 -2.87 -28.18 27.29
C ASP A 7 -3.09 -29.12 26.10
N LYS A 8 -3.61 -28.58 24.98
CA LYS A 8 -3.92 -29.36 23.78
C LYS A 8 -2.73 -30.12 23.18
N HIS A 9 -1.50 -29.81 23.62
CA HIS A 9 -0.26 -30.40 23.11
C HIS A 9 0.26 -31.57 23.96
N GLY A 10 -0.53 -32.00 24.94
CA GLY A 10 -0.14 -33.13 25.79
C GLY A 10 0.99 -32.80 26.77
N TYR A 11 1.52 -31.60 26.78
CA TYR A 11 2.45 -31.14 27.78
C TYR A 11 1.66 -30.90 29.06
N ARG A 12 1.86 -31.79 30.05
CA ARG A 12 1.46 -31.47 31.41
C ARG A 12 2.24 -30.19 31.77
N ARG A 13 1.55 -29.04 31.95
CA ARG A 13 2.14 -27.94 32.73
C ARG A 13 2.72 -28.60 33.95
N LYS A 14 4.06 -28.52 34.11
CA LYS A 14 4.75 -29.11 35.24
C LYS A 14 3.94 -28.80 36.49
N LYS A 15 3.43 -29.84 37.19
CA LYS A 15 2.90 -29.65 38.54
C LYS A 15 3.91 -28.80 39.24
N LEU A 16 3.45 -27.71 39.90
CA LEU A 16 4.26 -26.85 40.74
C LEU A 16 5.34 -27.70 41.41
N SER A 17 6.60 -27.48 40.99
CA SER A 17 7.73 -28.24 41.52
C SER A 17 7.77 -27.96 43.02
N PHE A 18 8.36 -28.84 43.79
CA PHE A 18 8.54 -28.65 45.29
C PHE A 18 9.16 -27.27 45.59
N SER A 19 9.99 -26.71 44.66
CA SER A 19 10.53 -25.35 44.75
C SER A 19 9.49 -24.24 44.66
N GLN A 20 8.42 -24.42 43.87
CA GLN A 20 7.33 -23.42 43.77
C GLN A 20 6.43 -23.45 45.04
N ASN A 21 6.28 -24.60 45.68
CA ASN A 21 5.62 -24.71 46.98
C ASN A 21 6.45 -24.02 48.12
N LYS A 22 7.80 -24.05 48.00
CA LYS A 22 8.67 -23.28 48.89
C LYS A 22 8.44 -21.75 48.78
N HIS A 23 8.17 -21.24 47.62
CA HIS A 23 7.79 -19.81 47.44
C HIS A 23 6.52 -19.43 48.17
N LEU A 24 5.56 -20.32 48.24
CA LEU A 24 4.30 -20.07 49.00
C LEU A 24 4.56 -19.89 50.48
N LEU A 25 5.46 -20.72 51.08
CA LEU A 25 5.88 -20.60 52.45
C LEU A 25 6.71 -19.32 52.75
N ALA A 26 7.38 -18.79 51.77
CA ALA A 26 8.15 -17.54 51.88
C ALA A 26 7.31 -16.27 51.66
N HIS A 27 6.00 -16.43 51.46
CA HIS A 27 5.09 -15.27 51.31
C HIS A 27 5.12 -14.40 52.56
N PRO A 28 5.22 -13.05 52.47
CA PRO A 28 5.37 -12.18 53.62
C PRO A 28 4.31 -12.40 54.70
N CYS A 29 3.06 -12.54 54.31
CA CYS A 29 1.95 -12.77 55.25
C CYS A 29 2.11 -14.11 56.01
N ILE A 30 2.53 -15.19 55.33
CA ILE A 30 2.75 -16.49 55.99
C ILE A 30 3.94 -16.43 56.92
N LEU A 31 5.02 -15.77 56.56
CA LEU A 31 6.21 -15.60 57.41
C LEU A 31 5.94 -14.74 58.63
N VAL A 32 5.14 -13.67 58.46
CA VAL A 32 4.69 -12.82 59.59
C VAL A 32 3.77 -13.62 60.52
N SER A 33 2.84 -14.43 59.97
CA SER A 33 2.00 -15.31 60.78
C SER A 33 2.79 -16.33 61.58
N ILE A 34 3.84 -16.95 60.97
CA ILE A 34 4.78 -17.87 61.67
C ILE A 34 5.52 -17.12 62.77
N LEU A 35 6.03 -15.92 62.50
CA LEU A 35 6.76 -15.13 63.49
C LEU A 35 5.85 -14.77 64.67
N LEU A 36 4.58 -14.37 64.40
CA LEU A 36 3.58 -14.09 65.43
C LEU A 36 3.29 -15.37 66.27
N LEU A 37 3.17 -16.51 65.63
CA LEU A 37 2.98 -17.79 66.37
C LEU A 37 4.17 -18.12 67.27
N ILE A 38 5.41 -17.92 66.78
CA ILE A 38 6.62 -18.12 67.56
C ILE A 38 6.66 -17.12 68.73
N MET A 39 6.32 -15.86 68.54
CA MET A 39 6.24 -14.86 69.61
C MET A 39 5.21 -15.23 70.65
N LEU A 40 4.04 -15.75 70.24
CA LEU A 40 2.97 -16.19 71.12
C LEU A 40 3.44 -17.42 71.97
N LEU A 41 4.12 -18.40 71.36
CA LEU A 41 4.70 -19.55 72.04
C LEU A 41 5.80 -19.13 73.03
N ALA A 42 6.68 -18.21 72.60
CA ALA A 42 7.73 -17.65 73.45
C ALA A 42 7.14 -16.88 74.68
N THR A 43 6.04 -16.17 74.43
CA THR A 43 5.33 -15.51 75.56
C THR A 43 4.77 -16.52 76.58
N ALA A 44 4.17 -17.61 76.07
CA ALA A 44 3.67 -18.67 76.91
C ALA A 44 4.78 -19.34 77.77
N ILE A 45 5.95 -19.63 77.13
CA ILE A 45 7.13 -20.19 77.85
C ILE A 45 7.69 -19.17 78.81
N ALA A 46 7.85 -17.92 78.44
CA ALA A 46 8.34 -16.85 79.31
C ALA A 46 7.40 -16.63 80.49
N ASN A 47 6.09 -16.62 80.26
CA ASN A 47 5.08 -16.51 81.25
C ASN A 47 5.15 -17.66 82.30
N PHE A 48 5.28 -18.86 81.78
CA PHE A 48 5.50 -20.06 82.67
C PHE A 48 6.74 -19.88 83.57
N LEU A 49 7.88 -19.52 82.97
CA LEU A 49 9.12 -19.36 83.68
C LEU A 49 9.05 -18.19 84.76
N ILE A 50 8.56 -17.06 84.31
CA ILE A 50 8.42 -15.86 85.15
C ILE A 50 7.47 -16.14 86.28
N ASN A 51 6.34 -16.81 86.08
CA ASN A 51 5.39 -17.14 87.14
C ASN A 51 6.03 -18.06 88.13
N ILE A 52 6.76 -19.10 87.71
CA ILE A 52 7.49 -19.99 88.68
C ILE A 52 8.57 -19.20 89.45
N LEU A 53 9.39 -18.43 88.67
CA LEU A 53 10.47 -17.66 89.32
C LEU A 53 9.91 -16.68 90.39
N MET A 54 8.87 -15.95 90.02
CA MET A 54 8.21 -15.01 90.87
C MET A 54 7.55 -15.71 92.07
N THR A 55 7.01 -16.92 91.87
CA THR A 55 6.39 -17.67 92.96
C THR A 55 7.44 -18.25 93.91
N VAL A 56 8.59 -18.70 93.42
CA VAL A 56 9.66 -19.31 94.18
C VAL A 56 10.51 -18.27 94.91
N PHE A 57 10.93 -17.20 94.30
CA PHE A 57 11.86 -16.21 94.87
C PHE A 57 11.19 -14.99 95.55
N PHE A 58 10.00 -14.61 95.11
CA PHE A 58 9.32 -13.43 95.58
C PHE A 58 7.96 -13.73 96.25
N GLY A 59 7.72 -15.03 96.55
CA GLY A 59 6.58 -15.44 97.36
C GLY A 59 6.72 -15.05 98.80
N ASN A 60 5.61 -15.10 99.59
CA ASN A 60 5.53 -14.64 100.95
C ASN A 60 6.24 -15.50 102.03
N HIS A 61 6.84 -16.61 101.64
CA HIS A 61 7.59 -17.57 102.48
C HIS A 61 9.01 -17.78 101.98
N ASP A 62 9.82 -18.53 102.73
CA ASP A 62 11.17 -18.86 102.36
C ASP A 62 11.17 -19.79 101.03
N ILE A 63 12.29 -19.80 100.33
CA ILE A 63 12.39 -20.42 98.99
C ILE A 63 11.96 -21.90 98.99
N PHE A 64 12.31 -22.68 100.07
CA PHE A 64 11.92 -24.09 100.14
C PHE A 64 10.44 -24.32 100.36
N THR A 65 9.77 -23.44 101.08
CA THR A 65 8.35 -23.51 101.35
C THR A 65 7.58 -23.05 100.12
N ASN A 66 8.05 -22.06 99.40
CA ASN A 66 7.46 -21.54 98.14
C ASN A 66 7.58 -22.59 97.01
N MET A 67 8.71 -23.36 97.02
CA MET A 67 8.87 -24.49 96.03
C MET A 67 7.89 -25.66 96.34
N LYS A 68 7.55 -25.95 97.59
CA LYS A 68 6.57 -26.97 97.88
C LYS A 68 5.16 -26.53 97.63
N GLN A 69 4.84 -25.27 97.56
CA GLN A 69 3.54 -24.70 97.25
C GLN A 69 3.27 -24.51 95.75
N LEU A 70 4.19 -24.93 94.84
CA LEU A 70 3.97 -24.84 93.43
C LEU A 70 2.68 -25.59 93.06
N ASN A 71 1.76 -24.93 92.46
CA ASN A 71 0.52 -25.50 92.01
C ASN A 71 0.74 -26.53 90.90
N THR A 72 0.16 -27.72 91.01
CA THR A 72 0.29 -28.80 90.07
C THR A 72 -0.49 -28.53 88.72
N LYS A 73 -1.34 -27.51 88.70
CA LYS A 73 -2.01 -27.04 87.50
C LYS A 73 -1.08 -26.17 86.68
N TYR A 74 -0.19 -26.75 85.86
CA TYR A 74 0.79 -26.05 85.08
C TYR A 74 0.15 -25.06 84.08
N THR A 75 -1.14 -25.22 83.68
CA THR A 75 -1.90 -24.33 82.78
C THR A 75 -2.00 -22.93 83.36
N ASP A 76 -2.12 -22.78 84.69
CA ASP A 76 -2.28 -21.51 85.39
C ASP A 76 -1.01 -20.64 85.21
N TYR A 77 0.18 -21.28 85.23
CA TYR A 77 1.45 -20.58 85.01
C TYR A 77 1.66 -20.17 83.56
N ILE A 78 1.01 -20.81 82.58
CA ILE A 78 1.10 -20.52 81.18
C ILE A 78 0.17 -19.35 80.78
N PHE A 79 -1.06 -19.32 81.30
CA PHE A 79 -2.09 -18.41 80.85
C PHE A 79 -2.29 -17.17 81.67
N ASN A 80 -1.75 -17.16 82.98
CA ASN A 80 -1.87 -16.03 83.84
C ASN A 80 -0.77 -15.00 83.59
N PHE A 81 -1.05 -13.94 82.83
CA PHE A 81 -0.08 -12.91 82.47
C PHE A 81 0.09 -11.89 83.58
N ARG A 82 1.32 -11.80 84.15
CA ARG A 82 1.65 -10.84 85.25
C ARG A 82 2.00 -9.47 84.72
N LEU A 83 1.13 -8.48 84.90
CA LEU A 83 1.36 -7.12 84.52
C LEU A 83 2.44 -6.41 85.36
N ASP A 84 2.62 -6.85 86.68
CA ASP A 84 3.69 -6.39 87.56
C ASP A 84 5.10 -6.75 87.07
N ALA A 85 5.24 -7.79 86.27
CA ALA A 85 6.51 -8.27 85.75
C ALA A 85 6.74 -7.92 84.25
N VAL A 86 5.97 -6.95 83.67
CA VAL A 86 6.05 -6.57 82.25
C VAL A 86 7.47 -6.25 81.81
N LEU A 87 8.27 -5.61 82.64
CA LEU A 87 9.68 -5.25 82.31
C LEU A 87 10.56 -6.49 82.04
N LEU A 88 10.19 -7.65 82.55
CA LEU A 88 10.92 -8.92 82.29
C LEU A 88 10.55 -9.56 80.94
N TYR A 89 9.35 -9.29 80.39
CA TYR A 89 8.93 -9.82 79.12
C TYR A 89 9.55 -9.02 77.95
N ILE A 90 9.79 -7.72 78.12
CA ILE A 90 10.31 -6.85 77.04
C ILE A 90 11.66 -7.36 76.49
N PRO A 91 12.69 -7.62 77.32
CA PRO A 91 13.98 -8.15 76.75
C PRO A 91 13.80 -9.53 76.15
N ILE A 92 12.93 -10.39 76.65
CA ILE A 92 12.65 -11.71 76.08
C ILE A 92 12.03 -11.55 74.67
N TRP A 93 11.02 -10.68 74.56
CA TRP A 93 10.37 -10.42 73.25
C TRP A 93 11.34 -9.82 72.28
N VAL A 94 12.16 -8.87 72.68
CA VAL A 94 13.20 -8.27 71.81
C VAL A 94 14.19 -9.30 71.35
N LEU A 95 14.70 -10.15 72.23
CA LEU A 95 15.65 -11.24 71.89
C LEU A 95 15.03 -12.26 70.93
N VAL A 96 13.84 -12.73 71.21
CA VAL A 96 13.08 -13.65 70.36
C VAL A 96 12.82 -13.04 69.00
N PHE A 97 12.34 -11.77 68.97
CA PHE A 97 12.05 -11.06 67.76
C PHE A 97 13.33 -10.87 66.88
N ILE A 98 14.45 -10.45 67.48
CA ILE A 98 15.70 -10.28 66.77
C ILE A 98 16.21 -11.63 66.22
N PHE A 99 16.21 -12.68 67.07
CA PHE A 99 16.72 -13.98 66.68
C PHE A 99 15.88 -14.64 65.57
N PHE A 100 14.57 -14.73 65.79
CA PHE A 100 13.69 -15.35 64.83
C PHE A 100 13.36 -14.41 63.64
N GLY A 101 13.28 -13.12 63.86
CA GLY A 101 13.14 -12.14 62.79
C GLY A 101 14.33 -12.20 61.82
N LYS A 102 15.55 -12.29 62.36
CA LYS A 102 16.76 -12.52 61.53
C LYS A 102 16.68 -13.83 60.75
N LYS A 103 16.22 -14.91 61.34
CA LYS A 103 16.01 -16.22 60.71
C LYS A 103 14.95 -16.18 59.62
N VAL A 104 13.82 -15.54 59.90
CA VAL A 104 12.70 -15.30 58.93
C VAL A 104 13.19 -14.45 57.82
N TYR A 105 13.93 -13.36 58.11
CA TYR A 105 14.50 -12.50 57.05
C TYR A 105 15.49 -13.25 56.14
N GLN A 106 16.41 -14.04 56.75
CA GLN A 106 17.36 -14.87 56.02
C GLN A 106 16.65 -15.94 55.17
N PHE A 107 15.59 -16.54 55.73
CA PHE A 107 14.77 -17.50 55.01
C PHE A 107 14.08 -16.86 53.81
N ARG A 108 13.48 -15.68 54.01
CA ARG A 108 12.89 -14.89 52.92
C ARG A 108 13.93 -14.52 51.85
N GLN A 109 15.13 -14.11 52.21
CA GLN A 109 16.19 -13.77 51.24
C GLN A 109 16.62 -14.98 50.43
N ARG A 110 16.65 -16.18 51.00
CA ARG A 110 16.99 -17.44 50.25
C ARG A 110 15.96 -17.86 49.25
N PHE A 111 14.71 -17.38 49.38
CA PHE A 111 13.61 -17.66 48.47
C PHE A 111 13.14 -16.42 47.71
N LYS A 112 13.81 -15.30 47.87
CA LYS A 112 13.59 -14.15 47.04
C LYS A 112 13.94 -14.56 45.62
N SER A 113 13.00 -14.42 44.74
CA SER A 113 13.21 -14.68 43.31
C SER A 113 14.41 -13.87 42.83
N LEU A 114 15.45 -14.53 42.37
CA LEU A 114 16.61 -13.92 41.69
C LEU A 114 16.22 -13.40 40.31
N ASN A 115 14.96 -13.57 39.90
CA ASN A 115 14.47 -13.21 38.60
C ASN A 115 14.22 -11.69 38.53
N ASN A 116 15.31 -10.93 38.51
CA ASN A 116 15.27 -9.45 38.43
C ASN A 116 15.25 -8.95 36.96
N ASN A 117 15.10 -9.86 35.99
CA ASN A 117 15.16 -9.57 34.55
C ASN A 117 16.48 -8.89 34.12
N GLU A 118 17.58 -9.15 34.81
CA GLU A 118 18.88 -8.53 34.55
C GLU A 118 19.50 -9.00 33.23
N LYS A 119 19.26 -10.26 32.85
CA LYS A 119 19.77 -10.83 31.59
C LYS A 119 18.84 -10.64 30.41
N ALA A 120 17.52 -10.74 30.62
CA ALA A 120 16.52 -10.53 29.57
C ALA A 120 15.15 -10.25 30.20
N SER A 121 14.41 -9.27 29.62
CA SER A 121 13.12 -8.80 30.11
C SER A 121 11.95 -9.12 29.16
N GLY A 122 12.18 -9.90 28.11
CA GLY A 122 11.18 -10.23 27.11
C GLY A 122 10.04 -11.05 27.69
N ARG A 123 8.83 -10.76 27.23
CA ARG A 123 7.60 -11.52 27.50
C ARG A 123 6.60 -11.32 26.38
N PHE A 124 5.59 -12.13 26.33
CA PHE A 124 4.46 -11.90 25.43
C PHE A 124 3.49 -10.88 25.99
N ALA A 125 2.82 -10.17 25.08
CA ALA A 125 1.75 -9.23 25.43
C ALA A 125 0.58 -9.97 26.10
N THR A 126 0.07 -9.38 27.16
CA THR A 126 -1.15 -9.88 27.82
C THR A 126 -2.39 -9.44 27.04
N ARG A 127 -3.51 -10.14 27.20
CA ARG A 127 -4.77 -9.77 26.55
C ARG A 127 -5.29 -8.42 26.99
N LYS A 128 -5.04 -8.02 28.22
CA LYS A 128 -5.38 -6.69 28.70
C LYS A 128 -4.63 -5.63 27.91
N GLU A 129 -3.35 -5.84 27.65
CA GLU A 129 -2.53 -4.96 26.82
C GLU A 129 -3.03 -4.93 25.38
N ILE A 130 -3.36 -6.09 24.79
CA ILE A 130 -3.93 -6.16 23.44
C ILE A 130 -5.24 -5.36 23.37
N THR A 131 -6.15 -5.55 24.32
CA THR A 131 -7.43 -4.82 24.37
C THR A 131 -7.24 -3.31 24.54
N GLN A 132 -6.21 -2.87 25.26
CA GLN A 132 -5.89 -1.46 25.46
C GLN A 132 -5.20 -0.82 24.27
N GLN A 133 -4.38 -1.58 23.54
CA GLN A 133 -3.53 -1.08 22.46
C GLN A 133 -4.17 -1.15 21.08
N TYR A 134 -5.06 -2.10 20.83
CA TYR A 134 -5.62 -2.39 19.51
C TYR A 134 -7.10 -2.15 19.42
N LYS A 135 -7.56 -1.73 18.24
CA LYS A 135 -8.97 -1.58 17.94
C LYS A 135 -9.64 -2.95 17.91
N ALA A 136 -10.72 -3.09 18.67
CA ALA A 136 -11.54 -4.29 18.66
C ALA A 136 -12.70 -4.11 17.67
N ILE A 137 -12.73 -4.90 16.61
CA ILE A 137 -13.83 -4.92 15.64
C ILE A 137 -14.66 -6.19 15.86
N PRO A 138 -15.98 -6.07 16.00
CA PRO A 138 -16.85 -7.23 16.17
C PRO A 138 -16.81 -8.10 14.94
N GLN A 139 -16.81 -9.41 15.12
CA GLN A 139 -16.94 -10.34 13.98
C GLN A 139 -18.41 -10.34 13.48
N ARG A 140 -18.60 -10.42 12.15
CA ARG A 140 -19.91 -10.52 11.47
C ARG A 140 -20.88 -9.36 11.63
N GLU A 141 -20.43 -8.19 12.03
CA GLU A 141 -21.28 -7.01 12.08
C GLU A 141 -21.12 -6.16 10.82
N HIS A 142 -22.04 -5.20 10.69
CA HIS A 142 -22.00 -4.20 9.63
C HIS A 142 -20.76 -3.30 9.73
N ALA A 143 -20.67 -2.25 8.92
CA ALA A 143 -19.53 -1.34 8.91
C ALA A 143 -19.13 -0.86 10.31
N PHE A 144 -17.83 -0.63 10.52
CA PHE A 144 -17.27 -0.03 11.73
C PHE A 144 -16.56 1.28 11.39
N GLU A 145 -16.55 2.22 12.32
CA GLU A 145 -15.95 3.54 12.15
C GLU A 145 -14.42 3.48 12.05
N GLY A 146 -13.83 4.31 11.16
CA GLY A 146 -12.39 4.47 10.94
C GLY A 146 -11.78 3.44 10.00
N GLU A 147 -10.50 3.21 10.16
CA GLU A 147 -9.68 2.39 9.25
C GLU A 147 -9.73 0.89 9.56
N GLY A 148 -9.55 0.06 8.52
CA GLY A 148 -9.18 -1.34 8.65
C GLY A 148 -7.68 -1.51 8.91
N GLY A 149 -7.21 -2.71 9.23
CA GLY A 149 -5.80 -2.95 9.53
C GLY A 149 -5.40 -4.41 9.63
N LEU A 150 -4.16 -4.64 10.05
CA LEU A 150 -3.61 -5.97 10.25
C LEU A 150 -4.30 -6.66 11.45
N PRO A 151 -4.90 -7.86 11.29
CA PRO A 151 -5.42 -8.63 12.41
C PRO A 151 -4.27 -9.16 13.27
N VAL A 152 -4.22 -8.76 14.54
CA VAL A 152 -3.14 -9.13 15.47
C VAL A 152 -3.56 -10.18 16.51
N ALA A 153 -4.86 -10.28 16.79
CA ALA A 153 -5.41 -11.29 17.69
C ALA A 153 -6.93 -11.45 17.49
N MET A 154 -7.47 -12.61 17.86
CA MET A 154 -8.91 -12.90 17.84
C MET A 154 -9.34 -13.58 19.12
N PHE A 155 -10.22 -12.95 19.90
CA PHE A 155 -10.80 -13.56 21.11
C PHE A 155 -12.06 -12.88 21.59
N GLY A 156 -12.86 -13.62 22.37
CA GLY A 156 -14.08 -13.11 22.94
C GLY A 156 -13.84 -12.27 24.20
N VAL A 157 -14.50 -11.12 24.26
CA VAL A 157 -14.53 -10.19 25.42
C VAL A 157 -15.95 -10.06 25.93
N TYR A 158 -16.11 -9.89 27.25
CA TYR A 158 -17.41 -9.55 27.82
C TYR A 158 -17.74 -8.09 27.48
N ASP A 159 -18.80 -7.88 26.73
CA ASP A 159 -19.24 -6.57 26.29
C ASP A 159 -20.66 -6.27 26.81
N PHE A 160 -20.75 -5.99 28.08
CA PHE A 160 -22.03 -5.72 28.74
C PHE A 160 -22.68 -4.41 28.27
N VAL A 161 -21.86 -3.39 28.00
CA VAL A 161 -22.35 -2.05 27.66
C VAL A 161 -23.02 -2.03 26.29
N THR A 162 -22.33 -2.55 25.27
CA THR A 162 -22.88 -2.57 23.91
C THR A 162 -24.09 -3.48 23.82
N LYS A 163 -24.05 -4.66 24.46
CA LYS A 163 -25.21 -5.56 24.51
C LYS A 163 -26.43 -4.90 25.13
N THR A 164 -26.25 -4.19 26.23
CA THR A 164 -27.35 -3.46 26.86
C THR A 164 -27.87 -2.35 25.95
N LYS A 165 -27.00 -1.58 25.30
CA LYS A 165 -27.40 -0.52 24.37
C LYS A 165 -28.18 -1.09 23.17
N GLN A 166 -27.67 -2.14 22.54
CA GLN A 166 -28.33 -2.82 21.43
C GLN A 166 -29.70 -3.36 21.82
N TYR A 167 -29.80 -4.01 22.97
CA TYR A 167 -31.08 -4.49 23.50
C TYR A 167 -32.07 -3.35 23.70
N LEU A 168 -31.65 -2.21 24.29
CA LEU A 168 -32.52 -1.07 24.50
C LEU A 168 -32.99 -0.43 23.17
N GLU A 169 -32.14 -0.35 22.18
CA GLU A 169 -32.47 0.13 20.84
C GLU A 169 -33.47 -0.82 20.14
N GLN A 170 -33.17 -2.11 20.10
CA GLN A 170 -34.05 -3.12 19.52
C GLN A 170 -35.42 -3.12 20.20
N ARG A 171 -35.43 -2.96 21.52
CA ARG A 171 -36.67 -2.85 22.29
C ARG A 171 -37.48 -1.61 21.89
N LYS A 172 -36.81 -0.44 21.73
CA LYS A 172 -37.49 0.77 21.26
C LYS A 172 -38.08 0.59 19.86
N THR A 173 -37.32 -0.01 18.95
CA THR A 173 -37.77 -0.28 17.58
C THR A 173 -38.96 -1.23 17.58
N ALA A 174 -38.89 -2.34 18.30
CA ALA A 174 -39.98 -3.31 18.43
C ALA A 174 -41.27 -2.66 18.96
N ILE A 175 -41.16 -1.76 19.95
CA ILE A 175 -42.29 -1.02 20.48
C ILE A 175 -42.88 -0.08 19.43
N ARG A 176 -42.03 0.63 18.64
CA ARG A 176 -42.50 1.52 17.57
C ARG A 176 -43.22 0.76 16.46
N GLU A 177 -42.64 -0.38 16.04
CA GLU A 177 -43.26 -1.26 15.03
C GLU A 177 -44.67 -1.71 15.46
N ILE A 178 -44.79 -2.22 16.70
CA ILE A 178 -46.10 -2.68 17.21
C ILE A 178 -47.13 -1.54 17.31
N ASN A 179 -46.69 -0.35 17.76
CA ASN A 179 -47.55 0.83 17.84
C ASN A 179 -47.99 1.32 16.47
N GLY A 180 -47.15 1.15 15.43
CA GLY A 180 -47.45 1.56 14.05
C GLY A 180 -48.37 0.63 13.28
N ILE A 181 -48.75 -0.55 13.82
CA ILE A 181 -49.72 -1.45 13.20
C ILE A 181 -51.13 -0.86 13.39
N THR A 182 -51.81 -0.50 12.30
CA THR A 182 -53.14 0.16 12.35
C THR A 182 -54.29 -0.80 12.60
N ASP A 183 -54.13 -2.07 12.20
CA ASP A 183 -55.24 -3.04 12.13
C ASP A 183 -55.48 -3.84 13.43
N LEU A 184 -54.74 -3.53 14.51
CA LEU A 184 -54.85 -4.21 15.80
C LEU A 184 -55.49 -3.33 16.86
N THR A 185 -56.34 -3.94 17.69
CA THR A 185 -56.90 -3.32 18.88
C THR A 185 -55.82 -3.03 19.95
N ALA A 186 -56.13 -2.19 20.94
CA ALA A 186 -55.20 -1.85 22.01
C ALA A 186 -54.77 -3.08 22.86
N ASP A 187 -55.72 -4.02 23.07
CA ASP A 187 -55.47 -5.23 23.85
C ASP A 187 -54.60 -6.23 23.04
N GLU A 188 -54.85 -6.41 21.76
CA GLU A 188 -54.03 -7.24 20.88
C GLU A 188 -52.61 -6.70 20.73
N LYS A 189 -52.44 -5.37 20.65
CA LYS A 189 -51.10 -4.73 20.65
C LYS A 189 -50.37 -4.98 21.98
N LEU A 190 -51.10 -4.96 23.10
CA LEU A 190 -50.54 -5.24 24.43
C LEU A 190 -50.05 -6.69 24.55
N GLU A 191 -50.83 -7.64 24.02
CA GLU A 191 -50.49 -9.07 24.06
C GLU A 191 -49.29 -9.36 23.14
N LEU A 192 -49.29 -8.85 21.91
CA LEU A 192 -48.18 -8.93 20.96
C LEU A 192 -46.90 -8.33 21.55
N ARG A 193 -47.03 -7.20 22.25
CA ARG A 193 -45.93 -6.53 22.94
C ARG A 193 -45.37 -7.39 24.07
N LYS A 194 -46.23 -8.03 24.87
CA LYS A 194 -45.79 -8.94 25.97
C LYS A 194 -45.04 -10.13 25.41
N ASP A 195 -45.53 -10.76 24.34
CA ASP A 195 -44.90 -11.92 23.71
C ASP A 195 -43.55 -11.54 23.11
N LYS A 196 -43.50 -10.49 22.25
CA LYS A 196 -42.27 -10.05 21.56
C LYS A 196 -41.20 -9.58 22.54
N LEU A 197 -41.57 -8.77 23.57
CA LEU A 197 -40.62 -8.32 24.57
C LEU A 197 -40.22 -9.47 25.52
N GLY A 198 -41.12 -10.41 25.83
CA GLY A 198 -40.81 -11.60 26.62
C GLY A 198 -39.76 -12.48 25.95
N LYS A 199 -39.87 -12.72 24.66
CA LYS A 199 -38.84 -13.42 23.86
C LYS A 199 -37.51 -12.67 23.84
N MET A 200 -37.54 -11.37 23.60
CA MET A 200 -36.35 -10.52 23.62
C MET A 200 -35.65 -10.52 25.00
N ASN A 201 -36.39 -10.42 26.10
CA ASN A 201 -35.82 -10.46 27.44
C ASN A 201 -35.16 -11.81 27.75
N LYS A 202 -35.77 -12.91 27.33
CA LYS A 202 -35.22 -14.27 27.50
C LYS A 202 -33.92 -14.43 26.68
N GLU A 203 -33.92 -13.98 25.47
CA GLU A 203 -32.73 -13.99 24.60
C GLU A 203 -31.60 -13.10 25.17
N PHE A 204 -31.91 -11.90 25.60
CA PHE A 204 -30.95 -11.01 26.25
C PHE A 204 -30.37 -11.64 27.51
N ALA A 205 -31.18 -12.22 28.39
CA ALA A 205 -30.71 -12.89 29.60
C ALA A 205 -29.76 -14.06 29.30
N THR A 206 -30.01 -14.83 28.24
CA THR A 206 -29.16 -15.94 27.84
C THR A 206 -27.85 -15.46 27.20
N THR A 207 -27.88 -14.36 26.45
CA THR A 207 -26.72 -13.85 25.72
C THR A 207 -25.89 -12.86 26.53
N PHE A 208 -26.44 -12.25 27.61
CA PHE A 208 -25.79 -11.19 28.40
C PHE A 208 -24.40 -11.60 28.91
N PHE A 209 -24.29 -12.81 29.48
CA PHE A 209 -23.04 -13.35 29.99
C PHE A 209 -22.19 -14.07 28.92
N SER A 210 -22.61 -14.10 27.67
CA SER A 210 -21.80 -14.67 26.60
C SER A 210 -20.69 -13.67 26.21
N LYS A 211 -19.55 -14.19 25.73
CA LYS A 211 -18.51 -13.35 25.16
C LYS A 211 -18.90 -12.98 23.72
N ARG A 212 -18.66 -11.72 23.38
CA ARG A 212 -18.71 -11.27 21.99
C ARG A 212 -17.34 -11.46 21.39
N GLU A 213 -17.29 -12.06 20.21
CA GLU A 213 -16.05 -12.33 19.49
C GLU A 213 -15.58 -11.08 18.76
N PHE A 214 -14.31 -10.73 18.95
CA PHE A 214 -13.67 -9.59 18.32
C PHE A 214 -12.42 -10.01 17.56
N THR A 215 -12.16 -9.33 16.45
CA THR A 215 -10.86 -9.27 15.83
C THR A 215 -10.18 -7.98 16.27
N PHE A 216 -8.98 -8.09 16.82
CA PHE A 216 -8.16 -6.94 17.19
C PHE A 216 -7.25 -6.60 16.03
N ILE A 217 -7.34 -5.35 15.54
CA ILE A 217 -6.58 -4.87 14.39
C ILE A 217 -5.61 -3.77 14.76
N ASP A 218 -4.46 -3.76 14.09
CA ASP A 218 -3.55 -2.63 14.07
C ASP A 218 -3.90 -1.71 12.90
N GLU A 219 -4.52 -0.57 13.18
CA GLU A 219 -4.86 0.47 12.21
C GLU A 219 -3.73 1.48 11.98
N SER A 220 -2.61 1.33 12.70
CA SER A 220 -1.45 2.21 12.57
C SER A 220 -0.92 2.21 11.12
N PRO A 221 -0.41 3.35 10.61
CA PRO A 221 0.22 3.40 9.30
C PRO A 221 1.53 2.60 9.33
N THR A 222 1.46 1.33 8.95
CA THR A 222 2.60 0.40 8.98
C THR A 222 2.61 -0.46 7.73
N ASN A 223 3.81 -0.78 7.25
CA ASN A 223 4.01 -1.87 6.31
C ASN A 223 4.18 -3.18 7.10
N ASN A 224 3.73 -4.27 6.53
CA ASN A 224 3.66 -5.55 7.22
C ASN A 224 4.37 -6.65 6.40
N LEU A 225 5.06 -7.54 7.10
CA LEU A 225 5.67 -8.73 6.51
C LEU A 225 5.10 -9.98 7.18
N ILE A 226 4.49 -10.84 6.39
CA ILE A 226 3.84 -12.07 6.85
C ILE A 226 4.60 -13.28 6.30
N VAL A 227 5.10 -14.11 7.21
CA VAL A 227 5.86 -15.32 6.88
C VAL A 227 5.01 -16.55 7.08
N GLY A 228 4.84 -17.32 6.00
CA GLY A 228 4.12 -18.58 6.05
C GLY A 228 4.40 -19.42 4.82
N THR A 229 4.76 -20.69 5.00
CA THR A 229 4.94 -21.63 3.89
C THR A 229 3.66 -21.85 3.10
N SER A 230 3.74 -22.51 1.94
CA SER A 230 2.57 -22.96 1.21
C SER A 230 1.70 -23.85 2.12
N ARG A 231 0.37 -23.68 2.05
CA ARG A 231 -0.63 -24.35 2.89
C ARG A 231 -0.52 -24.06 4.40
N SER A 232 0.20 -23.06 4.83
CA SER A 232 0.24 -22.61 6.24
C SER A 232 -1.03 -21.88 6.70
N GLY A 233 -1.96 -21.60 5.78
CA GLY A 233 -3.16 -20.82 6.07
C GLY A 233 -2.99 -19.30 5.93
N LYS A 234 -1.92 -18.78 5.30
CA LYS A 234 -1.73 -17.34 5.05
C LYS A 234 -2.99 -16.66 4.51
N GLY A 235 -3.51 -17.17 3.39
CA GLY A 235 -4.71 -16.64 2.73
C GLY A 235 -5.93 -16.67 3.64
N GLU A 236 -6.17 -17.80 4.31
CA GLU A 236 -7.32 -18.03 5.19
C GLU A 236 -7.29 -17.21 6.49
N ILE A 237 -6.12 -17.07 7.11
CA ILE A 237 -5.99 -16.43 8.43
C ILE A 237 -5.79 -14.91 8.31
N VAL A 238 -4.94 -14.47 7.36
CA VAL A 238 -4.52 -13.07 7.29
C VAL A 238 -5.08 -12.35 6.07
N VAL A 239 -4.84 -12.83 4.83
CA VAL A 239 -5.17 -12.07 3.61
C VAL A 239 -6.67 -11.79 3.52
N LEU A 240 -7.51 -12.84 3.56
CA LEU A 240 -8.98 -12.68 3.46
C LEU A 240 -9.55 -11.95 4.67
N SER A 241 -8.97 -12.12 5.86
CA SER A 241 -9.34 -11.35 7.04
C SER A 241 -9.00 -9.86 6.91
N MET A 242 -7.89 -9.52 6.24
CA MET A 242 -7.53 -8.13 5.94
C MET A 242 -8.46 -7.53 4.89
N ILE A 243 -8.71 -8.22 3.77
CA ILE A 243 -9.65 -7.77 2.73
C ILE A 243 -11.04 -7.54 3.34
N GLU A 244 -11.49 -8.45 4.21
CA GLU A 244 -12.77 -8.33 4.91
C GLU A 244 -12.82 -7.07 5.78
N ASN A 245 -11.84 -6.86 6.64
CA ASN A 245 -11.87 -5.73 7.57
C ASN A 245 -11.62 -4.38 6.87
N TYR A 246 -10.77 -4.31 5.84
CA TYR A 246 -10.58 -3.09 5.05
C TYR A 246 -11.86 -2.71 4.31
N SER A 247 -12.53 -3.68 3.67
CA SER A 247 -13.76 -3.40 2.92
C SER A 247 -14.97 -3.08 3.80
N ARG A 248 -14.95 -3.49 5.06
CA ARG A 248 -16.01 -3.24 6.05
C ARG A 248 -15.81 -1.93 6.83
N SER A 249 -14.63 -1.35 6.80
CA SER A 249 -14.34 -0.07 7.46
C SER A 249 -15.12 1.09 6.82
N SER A 250 -15.43 2.13 7.59
CA SER A 250 -16.06 3.34 7.03
C SER A 250 -15.10 4.11 6.11
N GLU A 251 -13.81 3.99 6.36
CA GLU A 251 -12.75 4.53 5.51
C GLU A 251 -12.19 3.43 4.62
N GLN A 252 -12.95 3.08 3.59
CA GLN A 252 -12.60 2.03 2.65
C GLN A 252 -11.40 2.43 1.78
N PRO A 253 -10.26 1.72 1.84
CA PRO A 253 -9.13 1.95 0.95
C PRO A 253 -9.34 1.30 -0.41
N SER A 254 -8.58 1.70 -1.43
CA SER A 254 -8.39 0.87 -2.62
C SER A 254 -7.43 -0.28 -2.32
N LEU A 255 -7.65 -1.43 -2.96
CA LEU A 255 -6.89 -2.67 -2.73
C LEU A 255 -6.21 -3.12 -4.02
N ILE A 256 -4.92 -3.43 -3.93
CA ILE A 256 -4.14 -4.07 -5.00
C ILE A 256 -3.73 -5.43 -4.47
N VAL A 257 -4.26 -6.49 -5.04
CA VAL A 257 -4.10 -7.85 -4.54
C VAL A 257 -3.39 -8.70 -5.58
N ASN A 258 -2.19 -9.19 -5.26
CA ASN A 258 -1.57 -10.25 -6.05
C ASN A 258 -2.21 -11.59 -5.68
N ASP A 259 -2.81 -12.27 -6.66
CA ASP A 259 -3.59 -13.48 -6.47
C ASP A 259 -3.18 -14.54 -7.50
N MET A 260 -2.26 -15.42 -7.12
CA MET A 260 -1.64 -16.37 -8.06
C MET A 260 -2.63 -17.35 -8.73
N LYS A 261 -3.77 -17.61 -8.11
CA LYS A 261 -4.73 -18.63 -8.57
C LYS A 261 -6.14 -18.10 -8.81
N GLY A 262 -6.38 -16.82 -8.55
CA GLY A 262 -7.73 -16.26 -8.56
C GLY A 262 -8.63 -16.74 -7.41
N GLU A 263 -8.01 -17.31 -6.34
CA GLU A 263 -8.75 -17.80 -5.16
C GLU A 263 -9.22 -16.63 -4.29
N LEU A 264 -8.38 -15.60 -4.13
CA LEU A 264 -8.72 -14.41 -3.35
C LEU A 264 -9.80 -13.58 -4.04
N PHE A 265 -9.71 -13.42 -5.35
CA PHE A 265 -10.75 -12.80 -6.18
C PHE A 265 -12.07 -13.55 -6.00
N SER A 266 -12.06 -14.84 -6.26
CA SER A 266 -13.28 -15.67 -6.25
C SER A 266 -13.98 -15.65 -4.89
N ALA A 267 -13.19 -15.67 -3.79
CA ALA A 267 -13.72 -15.65 -2.43
C ALA A 267 -14.30 -14.28 -2.03
N SER A 268 -13.75 -13.19 -2.53
CA SER A 268 -14.06 -11.83 -2.05
C SER A 268 -14.94 -11.00 -3.00
N TYR A 269 -15.02 -11.35 -4.28
CA TYR A 269 -15.68 -10.57 -5.32
C TYR A 269 -17.09 -10.08 -4.92
N LYS A 270 -17.99 -11.00 -4.60
CA LYS A 270 -19.38 -10.65 -4.26
C LYS A 270 -19.49 -9.76 -3.03
N THR A 271 -18.64 -10.01 -2.03
CA THR A 271 -18.65 -9.21 -0.80
C THR A 271 -18.12 -7.81 -1.04
N LEU A 272 -17.08 -7.66 -1.85
CA LEU A 272 -16.54 -6.36 -2.23
C LEU A 272 -17.55 -5.56 -3.04
N GLU A 273 -18.18 -6.17 -4.04
CA GLU A 273 -19.21 -5.54 -4.87
C GLU A 273 -20.41 -5.08 -4.03
N ASN A 274 -20.91 -5.93 -3.12
CA ASN A 274 -21.99 -5.60 -2.18
C ASN A 274 -21.62 -4.47 -1.20
N ARG A 275 -20.33 -4.25 -0.96
CA ARG A 275 -19.80 -3.16 -0.12
C ARG A 275 -19.44 -1.90 -0.92
N GLY A 276 -19.81 -1.86 -2.20
CA GLY A 276 -19.66 -0.69 -3.06
C GLY A 276 -18.31 -0.56 -3.76
N TYR A 277 -17.44 -1.57 -3.72
CA TYR A 277 -16.21 -1.57 -4.50
C TYR A 277 -16.48 -1.75 -5.99
N GLN A 278 -15.69 -1.06 -6.81
CA GLN A 278 -15.43 -1.49 -8.17
C GLN A 278 -14.36 -2.58 -8.12
N VAL A 279 -14.68 -3.77 -8.59
CA VAL A 279 -13.74 -4.88 -8.61
C VAL A 279 -13.24 -5.12 -10.02
N GLU A 280 -11.92 -5.01 -10.19
CA GLU A 280 -11.24 -5.25 -11.46
C GLU A 280 -10.28 -6.43 -11.32
N ILE A 281 -10.12 -7.17 -12.42
CA ILE A 281 -9.19 -8.27 -12.52
C ILE A 281 -8.21 -8.03 -13.68
N PHE A 282 -6.92 -8.15 -13.39
CA PHE A 282 -5.84 -8.17 -14.35
C PHE A 282 -5.29 -9.59 -14.44
N ASN A 283 -5.79 -10.36 -15.38
CA ASN A 283 -5.56 -11.79 -15.46
C ASN A 283 -4.47 -12.13 -16.49
N LEU A 284 -3.26 -12.40 -16.03
CA LEU A 284 -2.12 -12.80 -16.87
C LEU A 284 -2.13 -14.30 -17.21
N ASP A 285 -2.97 -15.09 -16.54
CA ASP A 285 -3.20 -16.50 -16.87
C ASP A 285 -4.16 -16.66 -18.06
N GLN A 286 -5.27 -15.93 -18.00
CA GLN A 286 -6.29 -15.89 -19.06
C GLN A 286 -6.56 -14.44 -19.45
N PRO A 287 -5.71 -13.82 -20.31
CA PRO A 287 -5.81 -12.38 -20.60
C PRO A 287 -7.17 -11.94 -21.13
N MET A 288 -7.87 -12.82 -21.85
CA MET A 288 -9.21 -12.57 -22.41
C MET A 288 -10.33 -12.67 -21.35
N GLU A 289 -9.99 -12.86 -20.08
CA GLU A 289 -10.88 -12.83 -18.91
C GLU A 289 -10.54 -11.65 -17.99
N SER A 290 -9.62 -10.76 -18.40
CA SER A 290 -9.34 -9.51 -17.68
C SER A 290 -10.46 -8.50 -17.91
N THR A 291 -10.89 -7.82 -16.84
CA THR A 291 -11.85 -6.71 -16.93
C THR A 291 -11.18 -5.37 -17.16
N MET A 292 -9.87 -5.30 -16.93
CA MET A 292 -9.04 -4.14 -17.25
C MET A 292 -7.91 -4.51 -18.19
N SER A 293 -7.45 -3.55 -18.97
CA SER A 293 -6.26 -3.60 -19.78
C SER A 293 -5.28 -2.52 -19.36
N PHE A 294 -3.99 -2.75 -19.59
CA PHE A 294 -2.94 -1.89 -19.10
C PHE A 294 -1.78 -1.83 -20.09
N ASN A 295 -1.62 -0.70 -20.77
CA ASN A 295 -0.44 -0.43 -21.59
C ASN A 295 0.70 0.07 -20.69
N PRO A 296 1.81 -0.68 -20.54
CA PRO A 296 2.95 -0.23 -19.74
C PRO A 296 3.56 1.12 -20.19
N LEU A 297 3.36 1.52 -21.43
CA LEU A 297 3.86 2.77 -22.00
C LEU A 297 2.86 3.94 -21.85
N GLN A 298 1.69 3.74 -21.24
CA GLN A 298 0.69 4.81 -21.15
C GLN A 298 1.23 6.07 -20.45
N GLN A 299 1.94 5.91 -19.35
CA GLN A 299 2.53 7.06 -18.64
C GLN A 299 3.62 7.75 -19.46
N VAL A 300 4.41 6.98 -20.23
CA VAL A 300 5.40 7.56 -21.16
C VAL A 300 4.70 8.41 -22.21
N ILE A 301 3.59 7.90 -22.79
CA ILE A 301 2.75 8.63 -23.74
C ILE A 301 2.23 9.93 -23.11
N ASP A 302 1.68 9.83 -21.90
CA ASP A 302 1.06 10.97 -21.21
C ASP A 302 2.08 12.07 -20.92
N GLU A 303 3.28 11.75 -20.40
CA GLU A 303 4.34 12.70 -20.12
C GLU A 303 4.94 13.28 -21.44
N TYR A 304 5.11 12.46 -22.46
CA TYR A 304 5.56 12.91 -23.77
C TYR A 304 4.57 13.90 -24.39
N MET A 305 3.26 13.65 -24.25
CA MET A 305 2.18 14.53 -24.72
C MET A 305 2.11 15.84 -23.96
N LYS A 306 2.47 15.83 -22.66
CA LYS A 306 2.60 17.07 -21.84
C LYS A 306 3.84 17.90 -22.21
N GLY A 307 4.82 17.32 -22.95
CA GLY A 307 6.09 17.95 -23.30
C GLY A 307 7.21 17.65 -22.29
N ASP A 308 6.96 16.90 -21.23
CA ASP A 308 7.97 16.51 -20.26
C ASP A 308 8.78 15.32 -20.74
N LEU A 309 9.74 15.59 -21.63
CA LEU A 309 10.62 14.56 -22.20
C LEU A 309 11.56 13.94 -21.16
N GLY A 310 11.93 14.69 -20.12
CA GLY A 310 12.80 14.21 -19.04
C GLY A 310 12.12 13.12 -18.23
N GLU A 311 10.88 13.34 -17.82
CA GLU A 311 10.08 12.38 -17.08
C GLU A 311 9.73 11.15 -17.96
N ALA A 312 9.36 11.38 -19.22
CA ALA A 312 9.10 10.29 -20.16
C ALA A 312 10.32 9.35 -20.32
N GLN A 313 11.54 9.89 -20.38
CA GLN A 313 12.78 9.11 -20.42
C GLN A 313 13.00 8.30 -19.14
N GLU A 314 12.76 8.91 -17.96
CA GLU A 314 12.94 8.23 -16.69
C GLU A 314 11.95 7.07 -16.51
N MET A 315 10.69 7.28 -16.88
CA MET A 315 9.67 6.21 -16.88
C MET A 315 10.06 5.07 -17.81
N THR A 316 10.55 5.41 -19.02
CA THR A 316 11.01 4.40 -19.97
C THR A 316 12.13 3.55 -19.38
N LYS A 317 13.11 4.16 -18.68
CA LYS A 317 14.21 3.44 -18.01
C LYS A 317 13.69 2.52 -16.91
N GLN A 318 12.72 2.95 -16.10
CA GLN A 318 12.14 2.11 -15.04
C GLN A 318 11.43 0.87 -15.61
N ILE A 319 10.69 1.04 -16.70
CA ILE A 319 10.01 -0.07 -17.38
C ILE A 319 11.04 -1.06 -17.94
N THR A 320 12.04 -0.57 -18.66
CA THR A 320 13.04 -1.42 -19.28
C THR A 320 13.94 -2.11 -18.27
N TYR A 321 14.26 -1.45 -17.14
CA TYR A 321 14.96 -2.09 -16.03
C TYR A 321 14.18 -3.31 -15.52
N THR A 322 12.86 -3.18 -15.32
CA THR A 322 12.02 -4.31 -14.89
C THR A 322 11.98 -5.43 -15.92
N LEU A 323 12.00 -5.10 -17.22
CA LEU A 323 11.97 -6.08 -18.30
C LEU A 323 13.29 -6.86 -18.45
N THR A 324 14.43 -6.20 -18.22
CA THR A 324 15.75 -6.80 -18.46
C THR A 324 16.35 -7.46 -17.21
N ASN A 325 15.93 -7.10 -15.99
CA ASN A 325 16.49 -7.58 -14.72
C ASN A 325 15.55 -8.54 -13.96
N ASN A 326 14.95 -9.48 -14.67
CA ASN A 326 13.94 -10.39 -14.11
C ASN A 326 14.41 -11.37 -13.01
N GLU A 327 15.71 -11.61 -12.83
CA GLU A 327 16.20 -12.73 -11.99
C GLU A 327 17.11 -12.33 -10.81
N GLY A 328 17.21 -11.04 -10.48
CA GLY A 328 18.06 -10.61 -9.33
C GLY A 328 19.54 -10.95 -9.50
N VAL A 329 19.98 -11.21 -10.71
CA VAL A 329 21.40 -11.39 -11.08
C VAL A 329 22.03 -10.01 -11.09
N GLU A 330 23.27 -9.91 -10.56
CA GLU A 330 24.11 -8.71 -10.62
C GLU A 330 24.00 -8.02 -12.00
N ASP A 331 23.98 -6.68 -12.01
CA ASP A 331 23.88 -5.84 -13.19
C ASP A 331 24.82 -6.35 -14.29
N ASN A 332 24.23 -7.10 -15.23
CA ASN A 332 24.96 -7.62 -16.36
C ASN A 332 24.99 -6.54 -17.44
N GLU A 333 26.17 -6.18 -17.94
CA GLU A 333 26.35 -5.19 -19.01
C GLU A 333 25.42 -5.44 -20.20
N TRP A 334 25.13 -6.69 -20.53
CA TRP A 334 24.20 -7.09 -21.58
C TRP A 334 22.74 -6.64 -21.32
N ASN A 335 22.30 -6.76 -20.08
CA ASN A 335 20.96 -6.33 -19.67
C ASN A 335 20.82 -4.80 -19.69
N LEU A 336 21.86 -4.09 -19.26
CA LEU A 336 21.88 -2.62 -19.30
C LEU A 336 21.85 -2.11 -20.75
N MET A 337 22.65 -2.71 -21.64
CA MET A 337 22.67 -2.34 -23.07
C MET A 337 21.37 -2.73 -23.79
N ALA A 338 20.79 -3.88 -23.47
CA ALA A 338 19.47 -4.26 -23.99
C ALA A 338 18.38 -3.29 -23.52
N GLY A 339 18.45 -2.87 -22.25
CA GLY A 339 17.59 -1.81 -21.71
C GLY A 339 17.73 -0.50 -22.46
N ALA A 340 18.96 -0.06 -22.74
CA ALA A 340 19.21 1.17 -23.52
C ALA A 340 18.64 1.06 -24.94
N LEU A 341 18.75 -0.10 -25.58
CA LEU A 341 18.15 -0.35 -26.90
C LEU A 341 16.63 -0.25 -26.84
N ILE A 342 15.99 -0.93 -25.88
CA ILE A 342 14.52 -0.87 -25.73
C ILE A 342 14.09 0.58 -25.43
N ASN A 343 14.83 1.32 -24.59
CA ASN A 343 14.57 2.75 -24.34
C ASN A 343 14.62 3.56 -25.63
N ALA A 344 15.66 3.38 -26.43
CA ALA A 344 15.79 4.06 -27.71
C ALA A 344 14.60 3.78 -28.64
N MET A 345 14.16 2.51 -28.70
CA MET A 345 13.02 2.11 -29.54
C MET A 345 11.69 2.72 -29.05
N ILE A 346 11.44 2.72 -27.73
CA ILE A 346 10.23 3.33 -27.17
C ILE A 346 10.20 4.83 -27.50
N LEU A 347 11.29 5.54 -27.23
CA LEU A 347 11.37 6.98 -27.48
C LEU A 347 11.27 7.31 -28.97
N ALA A 348 11.91 6.52 -29.83
CA ALA A 348 11.78 6.69 -31.26
C ALA A 348 10.36 6.48 -31.77
N LEU A 349 9.66 5.48 -31.22
CA LEU A 349 8.26 5.24 -31.53
C LEU A 349 7.37 6.41 -31.05
N CYS A 350 7.64 6.98 -29.89
CA CYS A 350 6.95 8.19 -29.41
C CYS A 350 7.19 9.39 -30.36
N GLU A 351 8.44 9.66 -30.74
CA GLU A 351 8.78 10.74 -31.67
C GLU A 351 8.13 10.55 -33.05
N GLU A 352 7.97 9.31 -33.49
CA GLU A 352 7.36 8.98 -34.80
C GLU A 352 5.84 9.13 -34.81
N THR A 353 5.18 8.71 -33.72
CA THR A 353 3.73 8.51 -33.73
C THR A 353 2.94 9.58 -32.98
N LEU A 354 3.53 10.21 -31.96
CA LEU A 354 2.82 11.22 -31.15
C LEU A 354 2.85 12.61 -31.81
N PRO A 355 1.82 13.43 -31.63
CA PRO A 355 0.56 13.15 -30.91
C PRO A 355 -0.52 12.44 -31.75
N LYS A 356 -0.25 12.06 -32.99
CA LYS A 356 -1.26 11.64 -33.97
C LYS A 356 -1.90 10.27 -33.70
N ASN A 357 -1.05 9.30 -33.31
CA ASN A 357 -1.43 7.90 -33.17
C ASN A 357 -0.90 7.31 -31.86
N PRO A 358 -1.38 7.78 -30.68
CA PRO A 358 -0.90 7.30 -29.40
C PRO A 358 -1.17 5.81 -29.17
N GLU A 359 -2.16 5.23 -29.85
CA GLU A 359 -2.51 3.81 -29.80
C GLU A 359 -1.42 2.90 -30.38
N LYS A 360 -0.49 3.45 -31.15
CA LYS A 360 0.64 2.70 -31.72
C LYS A 360 1.82 2.58 -30.76
N VAL A 361 1.88 3.36 -29.69
CA VAL A 361 2.95 3.30 -28.70
C VAL A 361 2.68 2.17 -27.72
N THR A 362 3.11 0.98 -28.07
CA THR A 362 2.93 -0.25 -27.27
C THR A 362 4.21 -1.09 -27.28
N LEU A 363 4.43 -1.93 -26.26
CA LEU A 363 5.57 -2.84 -26.25
C LEU A 363 5.47 -3.90 -27.38
N TYR A 364 4.26 -4.21 -27.85
CA TYR A 364 4.05 -5.03 -29.05
C TYR A 364 4.60 -4.34 -30.29
N SER A 365 4.30 -3.05 -30.50
CA SER A 365 4.85 -2.24 -31.59
C SER A 365 6.37 -2.10 -31.51
N VAL A 366 6.91 -1.90 -30.30
CA VAL A 366 8.37 -1.82 -30.07
C VAL A 366 9.06 -3.13 -30.46
N SER A 367 8.46 -4.27 -30.09
CA SER A 367 8.99 -5.58 -30.45
C SER A 367 8.97 -5.80 -31.98
N ASN A 368 7.85 -5.44 -32.62
CA ASN A 368 7.70 -5.53 -34.08
C ASN A 368 8.71 -4.60 -34.81
N MET A 369 8.84 -3.35 -34.35
CA MET A 369 9.82 -2.38 -34.82
C MET A 369 11.24 -2.93 -34.76
N LEU A 370 11.65 -3.41 -33.56
CA LEU A 370 13.01 -3.94 -33.39
C LEU A 370 13.27 -5.17 -34.26
N GLN A 371 12.30 -6.09 -34.31
CA GLN A 371 12.42 -7.29 -35.13
C GLN A 371 12.57 -6.95 -36.63
N THR A 372 11.75 -6.05 -37.14
CA THR A 372 11.74 -5.70 -38.58
C THR A 372 12.98 -4.90 -38.96
N LEU A 373 13.31 -3.86 -38.23
CA LEU A 373 14.44 -2.98 -38.52
C LEU A 373 15.81 -3.67 -38.31
N SER A 374 15.90 -4.59 -37.32
CA SER A 374 17.18 -5.28 -37.08
C SER A 374 17.54 -6.34 -38.14
N THR A 375 16.53 -6.86 -38.87
CA THR A 375 16.74 -7.92 -39.88
C THR A 375 17.00 -7.38 -41.26
N LYS A 376 16.53 -6.20 -41.61
CA LYS A 376 16.69 -5.58 -42.93
C LYS A 376 18.01 -4.85 -43.03
N ARG A 377 18.57 -4.83 -44.28
CA ARG A 377 19.84 -4.19 -44.59
C ARG A 377 19.69 -3.29 -45.82
N PHE A 378 20.39 -2.16 -45.78
CA PHE A 378 20.53 -1.26 -46.92
C PHE A 378 21.96 -1.27 -47.42
N TYR A 379 22.12 -0.98 -48.73
CA TYR A 379 23.42 -0.79 -49.33
C TYR A 379 23.61 0.70 -49.64
N LYS A 380 24.58 1.31 -48.98
CA LYS A 380 24.88 2.74 -49.08
C LYS A 380 26.25 2.92 -49.76
N GLU A 381 26.31 3.73 -50.77
CA GLU A 381 27.56 4.09 -51.41
C GLU A 381 28.24 5.21 -50.62
N ILE A 382 29.41 4.96 -50.08
CA ILE A 382 30.19 5.97 -49.37
C ILE A 382 31.48 6.23 -50.14
N ALA A 383 31.74 7.50 -50.47
CA ALA A 383 32.98 7.93 -51.08
C ALA A 383 34.09 7.98 -50.04
N ILE A 384 35.06 7.06 -50.10
CA ILE A 384 36.28 7.07 -49.30
C ILE A 384 37.44 7.46 -50.21
N GLY A 385 37.80 8.74 -50.16
CA GLY A 385 38.74 9.31 -51.07
C GLY A 385 38.25 9.31 -52.52
N ASN A 386 39.00 8.74 -53.45
CA ASN A 386 38.61 8.67 -54.86
C ASN A 386 37.88 7.34 -55.24
N LYS A 387 37.46 6.54 -54.28
CA LYS A 387 36.75 5.28 -54.54
C LYS A 387 35.38 5.31 -53.85
N VAL A 388 34.37 4.88 -54.62
CA VAL A 388 33.04 4.63 -54.06
C VAL A 388 33.01 3.18 -53.56
N GLN A 389 32.72 3.01 -52.28
CA GLN A 389 32.56 1.69 -51.65
C GLN A 389 31.13 1.48 -51.22
N LEU A 390 30.56 0.35 -51.62
CA LEU A 390 29.24 -0.07 -51.19
C LEU A 390 29.36 -0.66 -49.78
N ILE A 391 28.73 -0.02 -48.82
CA ILE A 391 28.71 -0.47 -47.40
C ILE A 391 27.32 -0.94 -47.06
N GLU A 392 27.22 -2.11 -46.43
CA GLU A 392 25.99 -2.66 -45.89
C GLU A 392 25.67 -1.95 -44.53
N VAL A 393 24.52 -1.32 -44.43
CA VAL A 393 24.05 -0.60 -43.22
C VAL A 393 22.77 -1.24 -42.72
N SER A 394 22.63 -1.40 -41.42
CA SER A 394 21.40 -1.89 -40.79
C SER A 394 20.25 -0.90 -41.01
N ALA A 395 19.05 -1.38 -41.33
CA ALA A 395 17.88 -0.52 -41.39
C ALA A 395 17.61 0.18 -40.05
N LEU A 396 17.96 -0.44 -38.93
CA LEU A 396 17.86 0.14 -37.58
C LEU A 396 18.79 1.35 -37.41
N ASP A 397 20.06 1.24 -37.87
CA ASP A 397 21.01 2.36 -37.80
C ASP A 397 20.54 3.51 -38.70
N GLU A 398 20.10 3.23 -39.92
CA GLU A 398 19.60 4.23 -40.86
C GLU A 398 18.33 4.92 -40.37
N TYR A 399 17.45 4.18 -39.69
CA TYR A 399 16.27 4.74 -39.08
C TYR A 399 16.64 5.71 -37.94
N MET A 400 17.56 5.32 -37.06
CA MET A 400 18.00 6.16 -35.94
C MET A 400 18.81 7.39 -36.38
N GLU A 401 19.51 7.35 -37.51
CA GLU A 401 20.23 8.50 -38.07
C GLU A 401 19.31 9.64 -38.52
N ARG A 402 18.04 9.37 -38.79
CA ARG A 402 17.03 10.38 -39.19
C ARG A 402 16.64 11.32 -38.09
N PHE A 403 16.79 10.90 -36.81
CA PHE A 403 16.49 11.75 -35.70
C PHE A 403 17.56 12.82 -35.51
N PRO A 404 17.16 14.01 -35.05
CA PRO A 404 18.10 15.07 -34.69
C PRO A 404 19.13 14.60 -33.65
N SER A 405 20.33 15.17 -33.65
CA SER A 405 21.40 14.77 -32.68
C SER A 405 21.04 14.95 -31.23
N HIS A 406 20.09 15.82 -30.89
CA HIS A 406 19.56 16.06 -29.55
C HIS A 406 18.35 15.21 -29.21
N SER A 407 17.89 14.34 -30.12
CA SER A 407 16.77 13.45 -29.84
C SER A 407 17.08 12.49 -28.68
N PRO A 408 16.18 12.35 -27.72
CA PRO A 408 16.30 11.35 -26.66
C PRO A 408 16.50 9.93 -27.17
N ALA A 409 15.81 9.55 -28.22
CA ALA A 409 15.91 8.23 -28.87
C ALA A 409 17.33 7.99 -29.39
N LYS A 410 17.88 8.95 -30.18
CA LYS A 410 19.22 8.85 -30.75
C LYS A 410 20.30 8.82 -29.67
N THR A 411 20.14 9.62 -28.60
CA THR A 411 21.07 9.63 -27.48
C THR A 411 21.16 8.28 -26.77
N GLN A 412 20.02 7.62 -26.53
CA GLN A 412 20.00 6.29 -25.90
C GLN A 412 20.56 5.23 -26.86
N TYR A 413 20.34 5.36 -28.15
CA TYR A 413 20.84 4.42 -29.16
C TYR A 413 22.36 4.50 -29.33
N ALA A 414 22.98 5.62 -29.08
CA ALA A 414 24.42 5.84 -29.32
C ALA A 414 25.30 4.80 -28.59
N THR A 415 24.92 4.35 -27.42
CA THR A 415 25.63 3.29 -26.69
C THR A 415 25.60 1.95 -27.40
N VAL A 416 24.48 1.62 -28.05
CA VAL A 416 24.32 0.39 -28.83
C VAL A 416 25.03 0.49 -30.17
N GLN A 417 24.97 1.66 -30.82
CA GLN A 417 25.63 1.96 -32.07
C GLN A 417 27.16 1.84 -31.95
N ALA A 418 27.73 2.25 -30.84
CA ALA A 418 29.16 2.14 -30.55
C ALA A 418 29.65 0.70 -30.30
N ALA A 419 28.74 -0.24 -30.06
CA ALA A 419 29.11 -1.64 -29.78
C ALA A 419 29.58 -2.38 -31.06
N PRO A 420 30.60 -3.27 -30.97
CA PRO A 420 30.98 -4.14 -32.09
C PRO A 420 29.84 -5.02 -32.60
N ASP A 421 29.78 -5.33 -33.90
CA ASP A 421 28.66 -6.05 -34.52
C ASP A 421 28.27 -7.35 -33.82
N LYS A 422 29.26 -8.10 -33.35
CA LYS A 422 29.03 -9.37 -32.62
C LYS A 422 28.34 -9.14 -31.29
N MET A 423 28.70 -8.06 -30.62
CA MET A 423 28.10 -7.63 -29.36
C MET A 423 26.69 -7.08 -29.59
N ARG A 424 26.53 -6.27 -30.65
CA ARG A 424 25.23 -5.70 -31.04
C ARG A 424 24.17 -6.77 -31.31
N SER A 425 24.54 -7.85 -32.03
CA SER A 425 23.65 -8.98 -32.27
C SER A 425 23.17 -9.65 -30.97
N SER A 426 24.04 -9.75 -29.94
CA SER A 426 23.68 -10.30 -28.63
C SER A 426 22.80 -9.33 -27.85
N ILE A 427 23.03 -8.02 -27.92
CA ILE A 427 22.17 -6.98 -27.28
C ILE A 427 20.78 -7.04 -27.90
N ILE A 428 20.65 -7.09 -29.22
CA ILE A 428 19.36 -7.21 -29.92
C ILE A 428 18.65 -8.50 -29.51
N GLY A 429 19.36 -9.64 -29.45
CA GLY A 429 18.77 -10.91 -28.98
C GLY A 429 18.26 -10.84 -27.56
N THR A 430 19.00 -10.18 -26.65
CA THR A 430 18.57 -9.98 -25.26
C THR A 430 17.36 -9.05 -25.16
N ALA A 431 17.32 -7.98 -25.92
CA ALA A 431 16.18 -7.06 -26.00
C ALA A 431 14.91 -7.74 -26.53
N LEU A 432 15.03 -8.52 -27.63
CA LEU A 432 13.91 -9.29 -28.15
C LEU A 432 13.41 -10.36 -27.17
N LYS A 433 14.31 -11.02 -26.42
CA LYS A 433 13.93 -11.95 -25.35
C LYS A 433 13.14 -11.23 -24.26
N ALA A 434 13.55 -10.04 -23.84
CA ALA A 434 12.84 -9.25 -22.83
C ALA A 434 11.44 -8.80 -23.31
N LEU A 435 11.27 -8.54 -24.60
CA LEU A 435 10.00 -8.14 -25.22
C LEU A 435 9.10 -9.34 -25.61
N GLN A 436 9.61 -10.57 -25.57
CA GLN A 436 8.89 -11.76 -25.99
C GLN A 436 7.51 -11.94 -25.35
N PRO A 437 7.28 -11.67 -24.05
CA PRO A 437 5.95 -11.80 -23.44
C PRO A 437 4.87 -10.99 -24.17
N PHE A 438 5.23 -9.81 -24.69
CA PHE A 438 4.31 -8.88 -25.35
C PHE A 438 3.99 -9.24 -26.79
N THR A 439 4.64 -10.26 -27.35
CA THR A 439 4.38 -10.73 -28.73
C THR A 439 3.28 -11.79 -28.84
N THR A 440 2.84 -12.35 -27.72
CA THR A 440 1.73 -13.28 -27.66
C THR A 440 0.40 -12.53 -27.87
N ASP A 441 -0.45 -12.94 -28.83
CA ASP A 441 -1.69 -12.24 -29.20
C ASP A 441 -2.53 -11.79 -27.98
N THR A 442 -2.76 -12.69 -27.02
CA THR A 442 -3.60 -12.39 -25.86
C THR A 442 -2.98 -11.39 -24.89
N ILE A 443 -1.65 -11.46 -24.68
CA ILE A 443 -0.92 -10.49 -23.85
C ILE A 443 -0.76 -9.17 -24.59
N ALA A 444 -0.49 -9.22 -25.91
CA ALA A 444 -0.42 -8.00 -26.73
C ALA A 444 -1.72 -7.21 -26.67
N LYS A 445 -2.88 -7.86 -26.78
CA LYS A 445 -4.19 -7.20 -26.62
C LYS A 445 -4.39 -6.62 -25.23
N LEU A 446 -4.01 -7.35 -24.19
CA LEU A 446 -4.12 -6.92 -22.80
C LEU A 446 -3.25 -5.67 -22.51
N THR A 447 -2.09 -5.57 -23.19
CA THR A 447 -1.07 -4.54 -22.91
C THR A 447 -0.93 -3.47 -23.99
N SER A 448 -1.82 -3.44 -24.98
CA SER A 448 -1.82 -2.43 -26.04
C SER A 448 -2.83 -1.29 -25.82
N HIS A 449 -3.64 -1.36 -24.80
CA HIS A 449 -4.63 -0.34 -24.46
C HIS A 449 -4.73 -0.20 -22.93
N THR A 450 -4.99 1.00 -22.46
CA THR A 450 -5.27 1.24 -21.03
C THR A 450 -6.73 1.61 -20.84
N SER A 451 -7.48 0.73 -20.17
CA SER A 451 -8.88 0.99 -19.81
C SER A 451 -9.04 1.51 -18.37
N PHE A 452 -7.96 1.53 -17.59
CA PHE A 452 -7.98 1.82 -16.17
C PHE A 452 -7.05 3.00 -15.81
N ASP A 453 -7.61 4.04 -15.22
CA ASP A 453 -6.86 5.18 -14.72
C ASP A 453 -6.35 4.92 -13.31
N ILE A 454 -5.04 4.82 -13.15
CA ILE A 454 -4.33 4.53 -11.88
C ILE A 454 -4.68 5.58 -10.79
N ASN A 455 -4.91 6.83 -11.18
CA ASN A 455 -5.19 7.92 -10.24
C ASN A 455 -6.48 7.72 -9.45
N LYS A 456 -7.46 7.00 -10.01
CA LYS A 456 -8.72 6.65 -9.33
C LYS A 456 -8.52 5.82 -8.05
N LEU A 457 -7.38 5.16 -7.91
CA LEU A 457 -7.06 4.40 -6.70
C LEU A 457 -6.87 5.30 -5.48
N GLY A 458 -6.16 6.42 -5.65
CA GLY A 458 -5.79 7.33 -4.57
C GLY A 458 -6.64 8.59 -4.47
N PHE A 459 -7.26 8.99 -5.58
CA PHE A 459 -7.95 10.27 -5.70
C PHE A 459 -9.38 10.07 -6.20
N PRO A 460 -10.41 10.41 -5.38
CA PRO A 460 -11.81 10.30 -5.79
C PRO A 460 -12.14 11.16 -7.00
N SER A 461 -11.49 12.30 -7.14
CA SER A 461 -11.65 13.20 -8.28
C SER A 461 -10.30 13.77 -8.69
N ILE A 462 -10.07 13.90 -9.99
CA ILE A 462 -8.87 14.50 -10.56
C ILE A 462 -9.22 15.28 -11.82
N ILE A 463 -8.65 16.48 -11.94
CA ILE A 463 -8.82 17.37 -13.08
C ILE A 463 -7.46 17.71 -13.65
N ASP A 464 -7.37 17.82 -14.96
CA ASP A 464 -6.18 18.32 -15.64
C ASP A 464 -6.53 19.20 -16.84
N GLY A 465 -5.57 19.99 -17.27
CA GLY A 465 -5.75 20.88 -18.41
C GLY A 465 -4.50 21.66 -18.78
N TYR A 466 -4.70 22.68 -19.57
CA TYR A 466 -3.65 23.59 -19.99
C TYR A 466 -4.02 25.03 -19.64
N ALA A 467 -3.00 25.85 -19.40
CA ALA A 467 -3.13 27.30 -19.18
C ALA A 467 -1.82 27.98 -19.60
N THR A 468 -1.72 29.27 -19.33
CA THR A 468 -0.49 30.04 -19.60
C THR A 468 0.68 29.42 -18.83
N LYS A 469 1.82 29.18 -19.52
CA LYS A 469 3.05 28.61 -18.91
C LYS A 469 3.53 29.44 -17.73
N ASP A 470 4.03 28.77 -16.68
CA ASP A 470 4.56 29.41 -15.47
C ASP A 470 3.60 30.40 -14.80
N SER A 471 2.30 30.29 -15.07
CA SER A 471 1.24 31.10 -14.46
C SER A 471 0.67 30.43 -13.22
N THR A 472 -0.13 31.18 -12.48
CA THR A 472 -0.93 30.66 -11.36
C THR A 472 -2.36 31.17 -11.47
N PHE A 473 -3.32 30.33 -11.09
CA PHE A 473 -4.73 30.70 -11.02
C PHE A 473 -5.39 30.04 -9.81
N GLU A 474 -6.52 30.58 -9.37
CA GLU A 474 -7.32 29.98 -8.31
C GLU A 474 -8.35 29.04 -8.91
N LEU A 475 -8.50 27.84 -8.34
CA LEU A 475 -9.45 26.83 -8.72
C LEU A 475 -10.37 26.54 -7.54
N GLY A 476 -11.65 26.75 -7.70
CA GLY A 476 -12.67 26.48 -6.69
C GLY A 476 -13.61 25.34 -7.11
N VAL A 477 -13.92 24.43 -6.20
CA VAL A 477 -14.95 23.40 -6.36
C VAL A 477 -16.20 23.85 -5.63
N GLN A 478 -17.28 24.04 -6.35
CA GLN A 478 -18.55 24.51 -5.82
C GLN A 478 -19.64 23.45 -6.03
N VAL A 479 -20.22 22.97 -4.91
CA VAL A 479 -21.29 21.98 -4.92
C VAL A 479 -22.66 22.64 -4.78
N LEU A 480 -23.64 22.05 -5.49
CA LEU A 480 -25.00 22.51 -5.47
C LEU A 480 -25.71 21.99 -4.21
N ARG A 481 -26.26 22.89 -3.38
CA ARG A 481 -26.98 22.54 -2.15
C ARG A 481 -28.33 23.26 -2.05
N ASP A 482 -29.25 22.65 -1.31
CA ASP A 482 -30.50 23.29 -0.89
C ASP A 482 -30.19 24.26 0.27
N GLY A 483 -30.18 25.55 -0.01
CA GLY A 483 -30.03 26.63 0.96
C GLY A 483 -31.38 27.16 1.47
N GLU A 484 -31.35 28.08 2.46
CA GLU A 484 -32.57 28.69 3.03
C GLU A 484 -33.36 29.51 2.03
N ASN A 485 -32.72 30.03 0.94
CA ASN A 485 -33.34 30.85 -0.12
C ASN A 485 -33.51 30.12 -1.46
N GLY A 486 -33.28 28.81 -1.51
CA GLY A 486 -33.31 28.01 -2.71
C GLY A 486 -31.99 27.25 -2.97
N ILE A 487 -31.79 26.84 -4.22
CA ILE A 487 -30.56 26.10 -4.59
C ILE A 487 -29.40 27.10 -4.69
N GLU A 488 -28.35 26.89 -3.90
CA GLU A 488 -27.15 27.74 -3.84
C GLU A 488 -25.87 26.91 -4.07
N TYR A 489 -24.83 27.58 -4.59
CA TYR A 489 -23.49 26.97 -4.71
C TYR A 489 -22.67 27.24 -3.45
N GLU A 490 -22.19 26.17 -2.82
CA GLU A 490 -21.25 26.23 -1.70
C GLU A 490 -19.86 25.83 -2.17
N GLU A 491 -18.89 26.71 -1.97
CA GLU A 491 -17.48 26.37 -2.20
C GLU A 491 -16.99 25.39 -1.11
N VAL A 492 -16.55 24.20 -1.53
CA VAL A 492 -16.08 23.14 -0.63
C VAL A 492 -14.58 22.94 -0.67
N GLU A 493 -13.96 23.29 -1.77
CA GLU A 493 -12.51 23.26 -1.95
C GLU A 493 -12.08 24.46 -2.81
N GLY A 494 -11.05 25.18 -2.39
CA GLY A 494 -10.43 26.25 -3.16
C GLY A 494 -8.92 26.17 -3.02
N ILE A 495 -8.19 26.27 -4.15
CA ILE A 495 -6.74 26.16 -4.17
C ILE A 495 -6.11 27.01 -5.26
N GLN A 496 -4.90 27.44 -5.02
CA GLN A 496 -4.08 28.09 -6.03
C GLN A 496 -3.29 27.04 -6.83
N ILE A 497 -3.53 26.98 -8.14
CA ILE A 497 -2.89 26.06 -9.08
C ILE A 497 -1.66 26.73 -9.68
N GLY A 498 -0.51 26.03 -9.66
CA GLY A 498 0.67 26.37 -10.43
C GLY A 498 0.67 25.63 -11.77
N VAL A 499 0.90 26.36 -12.84
CA VAL A 499 1.04 25.80 -14.20
C VAL A 499 2.52 25.59 -14.47
N ASN A 500 2.89 24.43 -15.01
CA ASN A 500 4.28 24.11 -15.29
C ASN A 500 4.83 24.82 -16.55
N GLU A 501 6.13 24.66 -16.81
CA GLU A 501 6.83 25.23 -17.97
C GLU A 501 6.28 24.76 -19.33
N TYR A 502 5.48 23.69 -19.38
CA TYR A 502 4.82 23.19 -20.58
C TYR A 502 3.39 23.71 -20.76
N GLY A 503 2.91 24.49 -19.76
CA GLY A 503 1.53 24.98 -19.74
C GLY A 503 0.51 23.96 -19.21
N TYR A 504 0.96 22.82 -18.68
CA TYR A 504 0.11 21.78 -18.12
C TYR A 504 -0.10 21.98 -16.63
N TRP A 505 -1.32 21.69 -16.15
CA TRP A 505 -1.69 21.67 -14.75
C TRP A 505 -2.58 20.48 -14.44
N GLN A 506 -2.52 20.01 -13.19
CA GLN A 506 -3.32 18.92 -12.69
C GLN A 506 -3.62 19.14 -11.21
N TYR A 507 -4.81 18.77 -10.77
CA TYR A 507 -5.15 18.78 -9.37
C TYR A 507 -6.10 17.65 -8.97
N PRO A 508 -5.78 16.88 -7.92
CA PRO A 508 -6.68 15.90 -7.34
C PRO A 508 -7.57 16.54 -6.28
N PHE A 509 -8.87 16.25 -6.31
CA PHE A 509 -9.84 16.72 -5.33
C PHE A 509 -10.22 15.63 -4.35
N LYS A 510 -10.59 16.05 -3.14
CA LYS A 510 -11.24 15.20 -2.16
C LYS A 510 -12.74 15.06 -2.45
N THR A 511 -13.34 16.13 -2.96
CA THR A 511 -14.78 16.22 -3.27
C THR A 511 -15.11 15.41 -4.52
N VAL A 512 -16.21 14.65 -4.43
CA VAL A 512 -16.79 13.93 -5.57
C VAL A 512 -17.87 14.80 -6.18
N LEU A 513 -17.70 15.19 -7.46
CA LEU A 513 -18.68 15.98 -8.20
C LEU A 513 -19.91 15.16 -8.57
N LYS A 514 -21.05 15.84 -8.58
CA LYS A 514 -22.32 15.35 -9.11
C LYS A 514 -22.76 16.22 -10.28
N VAL A 515 -23.69 15.72 -11.09
CA VAL A 515 -24.32 16.54 -12.14
C VAL A 515 -24.95 17.77 -11.52
N GLY A 516 -24.62 18.92 -12.05
CA GLY A 516 -25.06 20.24 -11.56
C GLY A 516 -24.01 20.97 -10.70
N ASP A 517 -23.02 20.29 -10.12
CA ASP A 517 -21.89 20.94 -9.45
C ASP A 517 -21.04 21.72 -10.47
N ARG A 518 -20.20 22.62 -10.00
CA ARG A 518 -19.36 23.42 -10.91
C ARG A 518 -17.95 23.63 -10.39
N ILE A 519 -17.05 23.91 -11.33
CA ILE A 519 -15.69 24.36 -11.06
C ILE A 519 -15.61 25.84 -11.45
N GLU A 520 -15.05 26.62 -10.55
CA GLU A 520 -14.71 28.01 -10.76
C GLU A 520 -13.21 28.16 -10.98
N THR A 521 -12.81 28.94 -11.96
CA THR A 521 -11.40 29.33 -12.16
C THR A 521 -11.30 30.83 -12.15
N ILE A 522 -10.32 31.36 -11.40
CA ILE A 522 -10.06 32.79 -11.27
C ILE A 522 -8.62 33.05 -11.67
N GLU A 523 -8.44 33.74 -12.77
CA GLU A 523 -7.12 34.12 -13.28
C GLU A 523 -6.98 35.65 -13.43
N LYS A 524 -5.75 36.13 -13.52
CA LYS A 524 -5.45 37.52 -13.82
C LYS A 524 -4.86 37.61 -15.22
N ASP A 525 -5.41 38.45 -16.05
CA ASP A 525 -4.88 38.69 -17.36
C ASP A 525 -3.58 39.56 -17.30
N GLY A 526 -2.91 39.75 -18.44
CA GLY A 526 -1.71 40.55 -18.54
C GLY A 526 -1.89 42.03 -18.12
N ASN A 527 -3.12 42.51 -17.94
CA ASN A 527 -3.49 43.85 -17.48
C ASN A 527 -3.95 43.88 -16.01
N ASN A 528 -3.74 42.76 -15.25
CA ASN A 528 -4.21 42.58 -13.88
C ASN A 528 -5.75 42.59 -13.71
N GLN A 529 -6.53 42.39 -14.79
CA GLN A 529 -7.98 42.19 -14.69
C GLN A 529 -8.28 40.76 -14.28
N VAL A 530 -9.23 40.58 -13.35
CA VAL A 530 -9.68 39.29 -12.87
C VAL A 530 -10.67 38.72 -13.87
N ILE A 531 -10.38 37.51 -14.36
CA ILE A 531 -11.25 36.72 -15.23
C ILE A 531 -11.77 35.54 -14.42
N THR A 532 -13.08 35.39 -14.31
CA THR A 532 -13.71 34.26 -13.63
C THR A 532 -14.46 33.42 -14.64
N SER A 533 -14.18 32.11 -14.68
CA SER A 533 -14.86 31.15 -15.55
C SER A 533 -15.52 30.04 -14.74
N TYR A 534 -16.67 29.57 -15.21
CA TYR A 534 -17.44 28.51 -14.57
C TYR A 534 -17.63 27.31 -15.51
N PHE A 535 -17.31 26.12 -15.01
CA PHE A 535 -17.46 24.85 -15.72
C PHE A 535 -18.48 23.98 -14.97
N TYR A 536 -19.66 23.78 -15.55
CA TYR A 536 -20.75 23.02 -14.92
C TYR A 536 -20.67 21.56 -15.31
N ALA A 537 -20.73 20.66 -14.36
CA ALA A 537 -20.79 19.22 -14.60
C ALA A 537 -22.16 18.86 -15.21
N ASP A 538 -22.19 18.58 -16.50
CA ASP A 538 -23.41 18.29 -17.26
C ASP A 538 -23.72 16.80 -17.30
N HIS A 539 -22.71 15.97 -17.48
CA HIS A 539 -22.84 14.53 -17.55
C HIS A 539 -21.63 13.84 -16.89
N ILE A 540 -21.88 12.72 -16.20
CA ILE A 540 -20.87 11.85 -15.64
C ILE A 540 -21.13 10.44 -16.17
N ASP A 541 -20.18 9.88 -16.92
CA ASP A 541 -20.32 8.54 -17.49
C ASP A 541 -20.08 7.44 -16.43
N ASP A 542 -20.32 6.19 -16.80
CA ASP A 542 -20.12 5.03 -15.92
C ASP A 542 -18.65 4.83 -15.52
N LYS A 543 -17.70 5.39 -16.27
CA LYS A 543 -16.25 5.39 -15.98
C LYS A 543 -15.83 6.56 -15.09
N GLY A 544 -16.77 7.44 -14.74
CA GLY A 544 -16.58 8.61 -13.88
C GLY A 544 -15.98 9.81 -14.62
N GLN A 545 -15.94 9.80 -15.96
CA GLN A 545 -15.51 10.98 -16.73
C GLN A 545 -16.62 12.02 -16.74
N VAL A 546 -16.25 13.25 -16.39
CA VAL A 546 -17.18 14.39 -16.34
C VAL A 546 -17.08 15.20 -17.61
N THR A 547 -18.23 15.45 -18.22
CA THR A 547 -18.37 16.42 -19.32
C THR A 547 -18.85 17.72 -18.74
N PHE A 548 -18.16 18.82 -19.07
CA PHE A 548 -18.49 20.16 -18.61
C PHE A 548 -19.21 20.97 -19.70
N ASN A 549 -20.19 21.73 -19.26
CA ASN A 549 -20.77 22.78 -20.03
C ASN A 549 -20.25 24.12 -19.49
N GLN A 550 -19.48 24.84 -20.30
CA GLN A 550 -18.89 26.11 -19.91
C GLN A 550 -19.90 27.22 -20.11
N LYS A 551 -20.17 28.03 -19.06
CA LYS A 551 -21.01 29.23 -19.10
C LYS A 551 -20.17 30.34 -18.47
N GLY A 552 -19.93 31.41 -19.24
CA GLY A 552 -19.13 32.57 -18.79
C GLY A 552 -18.58 33.35 -19.97
N GLU A 553 -17.82 34.38 -19.71
CA GLU A 553 -17.14 35.17 -20.75
C GLU A 553 -15.97 34.37 -21.33
N LEU A 554 -16.29 33.50 -22.28
CA LEU A 554 -15.38 32.52 -22.90
C LEU A 554 -14.17 33.15 -23.61
N ASP A 555 -14.23 34.38 -23.99
CA ASP A 555 -13.30 34.99 -24.95
C ASP A 555 -11.94 35.40 -24.34
N ASN A 556 -11.82 35.35 -23.03
CA ASN A 556 -10.62 35.87 -22.35
C ASN A 556 -9.86 34.87 -21.45
N SER A 557 -10.41 33.68 -21.17
CA SER A 557 -9.68 32.70 -20.33
C SER A 557 -8.72 31.85 -21.15
N ASP A 558 -7.47 31.76 -20.70
CA ASP A 558 -6.44 30.88 -21.26
C ASP A 558 -6.49 29.46 -20.64
N ILE A 559 -7.39 29.21 -19.65
CA ILE A 559 -7.53 27.94 -18.96
C ILE A 559 -8.42 27.00 -19.75
N THR A 560 -7.90 25.80 -20.00
CA THR A 560 -8.65 24.71 -20.63
C THR A 560 -8.67 23.48 -19.72
N ILE A 561 -9.82 22.80 -19.65
CA ILE A 561 -9.93 21.51 -19.00
C ILE A 561 -9.82 20.42 -20.07
N ARG A 562 -8.82 19.54 -19.94
CA ARG A 562 -8.63 18.40 -20.82
C ARG A 562 -9.44 17.20 -20.34
N LYS A 563 -9.33 16.85 -19.08
CA LYS A 563 -9.93 15.66 -18.51
C LYS A 563 -10.36 15.92 -17.07
N PHE A 564 -11.53 15.47 -16.73
CA PHE A 564 -11.98 15.42 -15.36
C PHE A 564 -12.60 14.05 -15.06
N ASN A 565 -12.11 13.41 -14.00
CA ASN A 565 -12.66 12.16 -13.50
C ASN A 565 -13.19 12.35 -12.09
N SER A 566 -14.41 11.91 -11.85
CA SER A 566 -15.03 11.85 -10.53
C SER A 566 -15.44 10.42 -10.23
N PHE A 567 -14.76 9.77 -9.29
CA PHE A 567 -14.93 8.36 -9.01
C PHE A 567 -15.04 8.06 -7.50
N PRO A 568 -16.26 8.02 -6.94
CA PRO A 568 -16.48 7.88 -5.50
C PRO A 568 -16.17 6.50 -4.96
N LYS A 569 -16.26 5.45 -5.80
CA LYS A 569 -16.14 4.07 -5.33
C LYS A 569 -14.70 3.69 -5.03
N PRO A 570 -14.43 2.96 -3.92
CA PRO A 570 -13.14 2.33 -3.75
C PRO A 570 -12.95 1.22 -4.80
N ILE A 571 -11.70 0.98 -5.18
CA ILE A 571 -11.37 0.03 -6.25
C ILE A 571 -10.56 -1.12 -5.68
N ALA A 572 -10.90 -2.35 -6.04
CA ALA A 572 -10.09 -3.54 -5.76
C ALA A 572 -9.59 -4.13 -7.07
N VAL A 573 -8.28 -4.12 -7.27
CA VAL A 573 -7.61 -4.73 -8.42
C VAL A 573 -7.00 -6.05 -8.00
N PHE A 574 -7.41 -7.14 -8.63
CA PHE A 574 -6.82 -8.47 -8.45
C PHE A 574 -5.93 -8.81 -9.63
N MET A 575 -4.64 -9.01 -9.37
CA MET A 575 -3.67 -9.44 -10.36
C MET A 575 -3.52 -10.95 -10.29
N VAL A 576 -4.07 -11.66 -11.29
CA VAL A 576 -3.94 -13.12 -11.39
C VAL A 576 -2.67 -13.45 -12.17
N VAL A 577 -1.66 -13.90 -11.43
CA VAL A 577 -0.31 -14.16 -11.97
C VAL A 577 0.00 -15.65 -11.77
N PRO A 578 0.01 -16.48 -12.84
CA PRO A 578 0.11 -17.93 -12.70
C PRO A 578 1.48 -18.38 -12.17
N ASP A 579 1.49 -19.31 -11.22
CA ASP A 579 2.71 -19.85 -10.61
C ASP A 579 3.49 -20.83 -11.51
N TYR A 580 2.83 -21.39 -12.52
CA TYR A 580 3.44 -22.34 -13.47
C TYR A 580 4.11 -21.66 -14.67
N ASN A 581 3.91 -20.35 -14.89
CA ASN A 581 4.47 -19.60 -16.02
C ASN A 581 4.99 -18.23 -15.56
N ASN A 582 6.29 -18.13 -15.39
CA ASN A 582 6.94 -16.91 -14.90
C ASN A 582 7.14 -15.83 -15.99
N ALA A 583 6.90 -16.15 -17.26
CA ALA A 583 7.19 -15.24 -18.39
C ALA A 583 6.45 -13.90 -18.28
N ASN A 584 5.23 -13.91 -17.75
CA ASN A 584 4.38 -12.72 -17.66
C ASN A 584 4.45 -11.99 -16.30
N HIS A 585 5.21 -12.52 -15.33
CA HIS A 585 5.29 -11.93 -13.98
C HIS A 585 5.82 -10.49 -14.01
N GLY A 586 6.74 -10.18 -14.95
CA GLY A 586 7.29 -8.82 -15.12
C GLY A 586 6.21 -7.75 -15.35
N ILE A 587 5.11 -8.10 -16.01
CA ILE A 587 4.01 -7.18 -16.31
C ILE A 587 3.31 -6.74 -15.00
N ALA A 588 3.09 -7.68 -14.08
CA ALA A 588 2.51 -7.36 -12.76
C ALA A 588 3.44 -6.45 -11.94
N SER A 589 4.76 -6.68 -11.98
CA SER A 589 5.74 -5.82 -11.29
C SER A 589 5.80 -4.42 -11.89
N ILE A 590 5.69 -4.28 -13.22
CA ILE A 590 5.58 -2.97 -13.89
C ILE A 590 4.31 -2.26 -13.44
N LEU A 591 3.16 -2.94 -13.41
CA LEU A 591 1.90 -2.34 -12.97
C LEU A 591 2.00 -1.82 -11.52
N VAL A 592 2.50 -2.64 -10.58
CA VAL A 592 2.70 -2.22 -9.19
C VAL A 592 3.66 -1.03 -9.10
N ASN A 593 4.77 -1.08 -9.85
CA ASN A 593 5.74 0.00 -9.89
C ASN A 593 5.12 1.33 -10.36
N GLN A 594 4.35 1.30 -11.43
CA GLN A 594 3.68 2.48 -12.00
C GLN A 594 2.58 3.02 -11.07
N ILE A 595 1.80 2.13 -10.43
CA ILE A 595 0.82 2.57 -9.42
C ILE A 595 1.51 3.34 -8.28
N VAL A 596 2.59 2.78 -7.74
CA VAL A 596 3.34 3.44 -6.64
C VAL A 596 3.94 4.76 -7.10
N PHE A 597 4.53 4.80 -8.29
CA PHE A 597 5.17 5.99 -8.82
C PHE A 597 4.16 7.12 -9.05
N GLU A 598 3.11 6.86 -9.84
CA GLU A 598 2.12 7.86 -10.23
C GLU A 598 1.38 8.43 -9.02
N ILE A 599 0.90 7.55 -8.14
CA ILE A 599 0.20 7.99 -6.93
C ILE A 599 1.12 8.78 -6.00
N SER A 600 2.39 8.36 -5.85
CA SER A 600 3.34 9.09 -5.01
C SER A 600 3.68 10.47 -5.58
N LYS A 601 3.89 10.56 -6.92
CA LYS A 601 4.14 11.81 -7.64
C LYS A 601 2.98 12.78 -7.44
N ASN A 602 1.74 12.32 -7.73
CA ASN A 602 0.55 13.16 -7.62
C ASN A 602 0.25 13.57 -6.18
N SER A 603 0.47 12.68 -5.21
CA SER A 603 0.37 13.03 -3.78
C SER A 603 1.37 14.13 -3.39
N GLN A 604 2.60 14.03 -3.87
CA GLN A 604 3.66 14.98 -3.51
C GLN A 604 3.47 16.35 -4.14
N LEU A 605 3.08 16.37 -5.40
CA LEU A 605 3.02 17.61 -6.18
C LEU A 605 1.72 18.39 -5.97
N TYR A 606 0.60 17.67 -5.73
CA TYR A 606 -0.73 18.26 -5.84
C TYR A 606 -1.59 18.14 -4.59
N THR A 607 -1.12 17.57 -3.48
CA THR A 607 -1.89 17.53 -2.24
C THR A 607 -1.17 18.24 -1.10
N GLU A 608 -1.89 19.01 -0.29
CA GLU A 608 -1.35 19.75 0.85
C GLU A 608 -0.61 18.87 1.86
N ASN A 609 -1.19 17.70 2.16
CA ASN A 609 -0.64 16.74 3.12
C ASN A 609 0.37 15.77 2.48
N GLN A 610 0.69 15.94 1.21
CA GLN A 610 1.54 15.03 0.43
C GLN A 610 1.07 13.55 0.51
N SER A 611 -0.22 13.31 0.63
CA SER A 611 -0.82 11.99 0.79
C SER A 611 -2.08 11.86 -0.06
N THR A 612 -2.41 10.63 -0.45
CA THR A 612 -3.67 10.32 -1.13
C THR A 612 -4.87 10.66 -0.26
N TYR A 613 -5.99 10.99 -0.88
CA TYR A 613 -7.27 11.15 -0.20
C TYR A 613 -7.93 9.80 0.12
N ARG A 614 -7.66 8.78 -0.69
CA ARG A 614 -8.01 7.37 -0.42
C ARG A 614 -6.75 6.55 -0.32
N ARG A 615 -6.58 5.83 0.79
CA ARG A 615 -5.43 4.94 0.98
C ARG A 615 -5.41 3.83 -0.06
N VAL A 616 -4.22 3.41 -0.48
CA VAL A 616 -4.02 2.28 -1.37
C VAL A 616 -3.23 1.20 -0.63
N ILE A 617 -3.83 0.02 -0.51
CA ILE A 617 -3.26 -1.10 0.23
C ILE A 617 -2.82 -2.18 -0.76
N PHE A 618 -1.55 -2.52 -0.73
CA PHE A 618 -0.98 -3.60 -1.52
C PHE A 618 -0.94 -4.89 -0.69
N HIS A 619 -1.62 -5.91 -1.16
CA HIS A 619 -1.54 -7.27 -0.66
C HIS A 619 -0.75 -8.10 -1.67
N LEU A 620 0.58 -8.14 -1.50
CA LEU A 620 1.46 -8.87 -2.41
C LEU A 620 1.63 -10.31 -1.91
N ASP A 621 0.65 -11.16 -2.22
CA ASP A 621 0.75 -12.58 -1.89
C ASP A 621 1.84 -13.23 -2.75
N GLU A 622 2.63 -14.08 -2.12
CA GLU A 622 3.85 -14.67 -2.70
C GLU A 622 4.82 -13.65 -3.34
N ALA A 623 5.00 -12.52 -2.68
CA ALA A 623 5.89 -11.45 -3.13
C ALA A 623 7.33 -11.93 -3.46
N GLY A 624 7.76 -13.03 -2.82
CA GLY A 624 9.02 -13.70 -3.14
C GLY A 624 9.09 -14.30 -4.55
N ASN A 625 7.96 -14.55 -5.21
CA ASN A 625 7.91 -15.11 -6.56
C ASN A 625 7.76 -14.03 -7.64
N MET A 626 7.37 -12.81 -7.30
CA MET A 626 7.30 -11.70 -8.24
C MET A 626 8.70 -11.26 -8.67
N PRO A 627 8.93 -10.80 -9.92
CA PRO A 627 10.17 -10.11 -10.29
C PRO A 627 10.42 -8.89 -9.40
N PRO A 628 11.70 -8.49 -9.23
CA PRO A 628 12.03 -7.37 -8.38
C PRO A 628 11.35 -6.08 -8.89
N ILE A 629 10.75 -5.34 -7.96
CA ILE A 629 10.21 -4.01 -8.21
C ILE A 629 11.37 -3.02 -8.05
N PRO A 630 11.66 -2.17 -9.05
CA PRO A 630 12.77 -1.22 -8.99
C PRO A 630 12.67 -0.29 -7.77
N ASN A 631 13.78 -0.12 -7.05
CA ASN A 631 13.89 0.77 -5.89
C ASN A 631 12.82 0.51 -4.80
N LEU A 632 12.41 -0.75 -4.60
CA LEU A 632 11.35 -1.11 -3.65
C LEU A 632 11.65 -0.62 -2.23
N SER A 633 12.89 -0.71 -1.76
CA SER A 633 13.29 -0.25 -0.42
C SER A 633 12.99 1.23 -0.19
N GLN A 634 13.30 2.08 -1.17
CA GLN A 634 12.99 3.51 -1.12
C GLN A 634 11.49 3.75 -1.17
N LYS A 635 10.77 3.08 -2.08
CA LYS A 635 9.31 3.19 -2.24
C LYS A 635 8.57 2.81 -0.97
N VAL A 636 8.94 1.70 -0.33
CA VAL A 636 8.30 1.23 0.90
C VAL A 636 8.57 2.18 2.08
N ASN A 637 9.76 2.79 2.13
CA ASN A 637 10.08 3.77 3.18
C ASN A 637 9.24 5.06 3.08
N VAL A 638 9.01 5.57 1.87
CA VAL A 638 8.22 6.80 1.67
C VAL A 638 6.72 6.55 1.57
N SER A 639 6.30 5.32 1.27
CA SER A 639 4.91 4.94 0.97
C SER A 639 3.92 5.36 2.05
N LEU A 640 4.28 5.19 3.33
CA LEU A 640 3.39 5.47 4.46
C LEU A 640 2.96 6.94 4.53
N SER A 641 3.88 7.87 4.22
CA SER A 641 3.57 9.29 4.16
C SER A 641 2.69 9.65 2.97
N ARG A 642 2.70 8.82 1.91
CA ARG A 642 1.89 9.02 0.69
C ARG A 642 0.52 8.35 0.74
N GLY A 643 0.16 7.69 1.84
CA GLY A 643 -1.09 6.94 1.97
C GLY A 643 -1.06 5.54 1.34
N LEU A 644 0.13 5.04 0.97
CA LEU A 644 0.33 3.70 0.43
C LEU A 644 0.81 2.77 1.55
N ARG A 645 0.30 1.53 1.61
CA ARG A 645 0.71 0.53 2.60
C ARG A 645 0.96 -0.80 1.94
N PHE A 646 2.07 -1.45 2.30
CA PHE A 646 2.46 -2.75 1.76
C PHE A 646 2.28 -3.85 2.78
N ASN A 647 1.66 -4.94 2.35
CA ASN A 647 1.57 -6.19 3.05
C ASN A 647 2.26 -7.25 2.18
N PHE A 648 3.47 -7.62 2.56
CA PHE A 648 4.26 -8.64 1.88
C PHE A 648 4.00 -10.00 2.51
N PHE A 649 3.63 -10.98 1.70
CA PHE A 649 3.48 -12.35 2.11
C PHE A 649 4.56 -13.18 1.46
N VAL A 650 5.40 -13.81 2.29
CA VAL A 650 6.54 -14.61 1.84
C VAL A 650 6.54 -15.97 2.47
N GLN A 651 7.21 -16.93 1.84
CA GLN A 651 7.37 -18.27 2.41
C GLN A 651 8.60 -18.33 3.32
N ALA A 652 9.65 -17.59 2.99
CA ALA A 652 10.88 -17.49 3.74
C ALA A 652 11.57 -16.13 3.50
N PHE A 653 12.38 -15.69 4.43
CA PHE A 653 13.13 -14.43 4.31
C PHE A 653 14.18 -14.46 3.20
N SER A 654 14.77 -15.64 2.94
CA SER A 654 15.75 -15.81 1.86
C SER A 654 15.22 -15.40 0.50
N GLN A 655 13.92 -15.64 0.21
CA GLN A 655 13.33 -15.24 -1.07
C GLN A 655 13.45 -13.73 -1.34
N PHE A 656 13.30 -12.90 -0.31
CA PHE A 656 13.52 -11.46 -0.43
C PHE A 656 15.00 -11.11 -0.57
N LYS A 657 15.86 -11.78 0.22
CA LYS A 657 17.31 -11.55 0.18
C LYS A 657 17.89 -11.91 -1.18
N ASP A 658 17.46 -13.03 -1.76
CA ASP A 658 17.91 -13.47 -3.08
C ASP A 658 17.50 -12.49 -4.19
N LYS A 659 16.34 -11.80 -4.03
CA LYS A 659 15.82 -10.84 -5.03
C LYS A 659 16.32 -9.42 -4.87
N TYR A 660 16.51 -8.97 -3.65
CA TYR A 660 16.80 -7.55 -3.38
C TYR A 660 18.21 -7.32 -2.82
N GLY A 661 19.02 -8.38 -2.63
CA GLY A 661 20.41 -8.27 -2.18
C GLY A 661 20.55 -7.39 -0.94
N ASP A 662 21.40 -6.36 -1.02
CA ASP A 662 21.65 -5.42 0.07
C ASP A 662 20.43 -4.56 0.46
N ALA A 663 19.48 -4.36 -0.46
CA ALA A 663 18.25 -3.62 -0.16
C ALA A 663 17.26 -4.40 0.74
N TYR A 664 17.49 -5.71 0.94
CA TYR A 664 16.67 -6.56 1.80
C TYR A 664 16.50 -6.01 3.22
N ASP A 665 17.60 -5.62 3.87
CA ASP A 665 17.56 -5.15 5.25
C ASP A 665 16.72 -3.87 5.38
N ALA A 666 16.84 -2.97 4.42
CA ALA A 666 16.02 -1.74 4.39
C ALA A 666 14.51 -2.04 4.22
N ILE A 667 14.14 -3.04 3.40
CA ILE A 667 12.75 -3.47 3.25
C ILE A 667 12.24 -4.10 4.55
N MET A 668 13.08 -4.94 5.19
CA MET A 668 12.76 -5.57 6.47
C MET A 668 12.53 -4.55 7.58
N ASP A 669 13.33 -3.49 7.64
CA ASP A 669 13.20 -2.41 8.62
C ASP A 669 11.96 -1.54 8.34
N ALA A 670 11.63 -1.31 7.08
CA ALA A 670 10.43 -0.59 6.69
C ALA A 670 9.13 -1.36 7.03
N CYS A 671 9.20 -2.69 7.24
CA CYS A 671 8.08 -3.51 7.70
C CYS A 671 8.03 -3.55 9.22
N GLN A 672 7.30 -2.62 9.83
CA GLN A 672 7.24 -2.47 11.29
C GLN A 672 6.54 -3.63 12.01
N ASN A 673 5.59 -4.28 11.36
CA ASN A 673 4.94 -5.47 11.88
C ASN A 673 5.43 -6.70 11.11
N LYS A 674 5.81 -7.74 11.86
CA LYS A 674 6.18 -9.03 11.31
C LYS A 674 5.30 -10.12 11.90
N VAL A 675 4.63 -10.87 11.06
CA VAL A 675 3.71 -11.95 11.46
C VAL A 675 4.31 -13.29 11.04
N TYR A 676 4.47 -14.18 11.99
CA TYR A 676 4.90 -15.55 11.76
C TYR A 676 3.72 -16.49 11.88
N ILE A 677 3.50 -17.31 10.85
CA ILE A 677 2.52 -18.40 10.83
C ILE A 677 3.25 -19.73 10.87
N MET A 678 4.12 -19.99 9.89
CA MET A 678 4.90 -21.22 9.78
C MET A 678 6.07 -21.01 8.82
N ALA A 679 7.25 -21.55 9.15
CA ALA A 679 8.37 -21.66 8.23
C ALA A 679 9.08 -23.00 8.42
N THR A 680 9.73 -23.47 7.36
CA THR A 680 10.53 -24.70 7.39
C THR A 680 12.03 -24.40 7.28
N GLN A 681 12.40 -23.23 6.77
CA GLN A 681 13.80 -22.85 6.58
C GLN A 681 14.43 -22.45 7.92
N GLU A 682 15.53 -23.09 8.24
CA GLU A 682 16.24 -22.95 9.53
C GLU A 682 16.67 -21.48 9.81
N GLN A 683 17.17 -20.77 8.78
CA GLN A 683 17.59 -19.38 8.94
C GLN A 683 16.41 -18.47 9.28
N THR A 684 15.28 -18.62 8.59
CA THR A 684 14.04 -17.86 8.88
C THR A 684 13.56 -18.11 10.32
N LEU A 685 13.65 -19.37 10.79
CA LEU A 685 13.31 -19.73 12.17
C LEU A 685 14.22 -19.07 13.19
N LYS A 686 15.54 -19.03 12.94
CA LYS A 686 16.54 -18.38 13.81
C LYS A 686 16.32 -16.87 13.86
N ASP A 687 16.15 -16.25 12.71
CA ASP A 687 15.97 -14.80 12.60
C ASP A 687 14.67 -14.37 13.29
N PHE A 688 13.58 -15.10 13.08
CA PHE A 688 12.31 -14.77 13.73
C PHE A 688 12.35 -15.01 15.25
N SER A 689 13.00 -16.08 15.71
CA SER A 689 13.23 -16.35 17.13
C SER A 689 14.01 -15.21 17.80
N ALA A 690 15.05 -14.67 17.13
CA ALA A 690 15.81 -13.53 17.62
C ALA A 690 14.94 -12.24 17.68
N MET A 691 14.08 -12.00 16.68
CA MET A 691 13.17 -10.84 16.62
C MET A 691 12.12 -10.85 17.74
N ILE A 692 11.65 -12.03 18.16
CA ILE A 692 10.69 -12.16 19.28
C ILE A 692 11.34 -11.71 20.61
N GLY A 693 12.65 -11.89 20.76
CA GLY A 693 13.41 -11.56 21.96
C GLY A 693 13.48 -12.70 22.96
N SER A 694 14.15 -12.45 24.08
CA SER A 694 14.49 -13.44 25.07
C SER A 694 13.92 -13.12 26.43
N GLN A 695 13.72 -14.15 27.25
CA GLN A 695 13.34 -14.08 28.65
C GLN A 695 14.41 -14.71 29.54
N GLN A 696 14.48 -14.26 30.77
CA GLN A 696 15.32 -14.85 31.77
C GLN A 696 14.63 -16.08 32.40
N ILE A 697 15.30 -17.22 32.42
CA ILE A 697 14.79 -18.42 33.07
C ILE A 697 15.76 -18.85 34.18
N THR A 698 15.23 -19.50 35.23
CA THR A 698 16.03 -20.11 36.26
C THR A 698 16.23 -21.59 35.92
N VAL A 699 17.48 -21.99 35.70
CA VAL A 699 17.86 -23.37 35.44
C VAL A 699 18.39 -23.98 36.72
N HIS A 700 17.87 -25.14 37.07
CA HIS A 700 18.33 -25.90 38.25
C HIS A 700 19.29 -26.99 37.81
N SER A 701 20.54 -26.89 38.24
CA SER A 701 21.54 -27.95 38.14
C SER A 701 21.60 -28.75 39.43
N ARG A 702 21.52 -30.05 39.32
CA ARG A 702 21.62 -30.96 40.48
C ARG A 702 22.90 -31.77 40.35
N SER A 703 23.76 -31.61 41.36
CA SER A 703 24.97 -32.42 41.52
C SER A 703 24.89 -33.31 42.77
N GLY A 704 25.30 -34.54 42.66
CA GLY A 704 25.37 -35.54 43.75
C GLY A 704 25.74 -36.91 43.19
N GLU A 705 26.37 -37.74 43.99
CA GLU A 705 26.65 -39.13 43.64
C GLU A 705 25.36 -39.94 43.56
N ALA A 706 25.34 -40.92 42.67
CA ALA A 706 24.22 -41.84 42.52
C ALA A 706 23.97 -42.60 43.81
N GLY A 707 22.81 -42.36 44.46
CA GLY A 707 22.46 -42.99 45.76
C GLY A 707 22.65 -42.08 46.98
N ALA A 708 23.25 -40.89 46.84
CA ALA A 708 23.46 -40.00 48.00
C ALA A 708 22.14 -39.28 48.40
N ILE A 709 21.85 -39.27 49.70
CA ILE A 709 20.68 -38.58 50.28
C ILE A 709 20.84 -37.05 50.19
N LYS A 710 22.07 -36.56 50.09
CA LYS A 710 22.38 -35.12 49.95
C LYS A 710 22.77 -34.80 48.52
N SER A 711 21.92 -34.08 47.81
CA SER A 711 22.25 -33.47 46.51
C SER A 711 22.27 -31.94 46.64
N SER A 712 23.28 -31.32 46.07
CA SER A 712 23.36 -29.86 45.92
C SER A 712 22.49 -29.43 44.70
N ILE A 713 21.65 -28.43 44.90
CA ILE A 713 20.88 -27.78 43.81
C ILE A 713 21.45 -26.38 43.62
N THR A 714 22.02 -26.13 42.46
CA THR A 714 22.53 -24.83 42.08
C THR A 714 21.47 -24.18 41.15
N GLU A 715 21.06 -22.97 41.45
CA GLU A 715 20.17 -22.17 40.64
C GLU A 715 21.01 -21.19 39.81
N ASN A 716 20.99 -21.38 38.49
CA ASN A 716 21.62 -20.47 37.55
C ASN A 716 20.52 -19.73 36.77
N GLN A 717 20.81 -18.50 36.43
CA GLN A 717 19.95 -17.71 35.55
C GLN A 717 20.55 -17.75 34.16
N GLU A 718 19.70 -18.14 33.19
CA GLU A 718 20.08 -18.21 31.78
C GLU A 718 19.09 -17.42 30.96
N GLU A 719 19.60 -16.88 29.85
CA GLU A 719 18.79 -16.29 28.79
C GLU A 719 18.22 -17.40 27.91
N ARG A 720 16.94 -17.32 27.61
CA ARG A 720 16.26 -18.21 26.67
C ARG A 720 15.37 -17.41 25.75
N PRO A 721 15.42 -17.62 24.41
CA PRO A 721 14.45 -17.06 23.49
C PRO A 721 13.03 -17.34 23.96
N LEU A 722 12.12 -16.39 23.77
CA LEU A 722 10.69 -16.55 24.11
C LEU A 722 10.08 -17.77 23.40
N LEU A 723 10.43 -17.96 22.11
CA LEU A 723 10.22 -19.19 21.36
C LEU A 723 11.52 -19.57 20.66
N ARG A 724 11.96 -20.79 20.84
CA ARG A 724 13.12 -21.32 20.14
C ARG A 724 12.76 -21.68 18.69
N PRO A 725 13.73 -21.80 17.78
CA PRO A 725 13.48 -22.21 16.39
C PRO A 725 12.69 -23.52 16.27
N ASP A 726 12.98 -24.51 17.12
CA ASP A 726 12.26 -25.77 17.15
C ASP A 726 10.82 -25.67 17.67
N GLU A 727 10.53 -24.71 18.53
CA GLU A 727 9.18 -24.40 19.02
C GLU A 727 8.38 -23.68 17.93
N LEU A 728 9.00 -22.74 17.21
CA LEU A 728 8.38 -22.06 16.06
C LEU A 728 8.03 -23.05 14.94
N ALA A 729 8.91 -24.02 14.64
CA ALA A 729 8.65 -25.03 13.63
C ALA A 729 7.47 -25.97 13.95
N ARG A 730 6.98 -25.97 15.20
CA ARG A 730 5.91 -26.86 15.69
C ARG A 730 4.63 -26.11 16.06
N LEU A 731 4.47 -24.87 15.65
CA LEU A 731 3.22 -24.15 15.87
C LEU A 731 2.05 -24.89 15.21
N GLN A 732 0.92 -24.89 15.89
CA GLN A 732 -0.30 -25.57 15.42
C GLN A 732 -1.11 -24.64 14.51
N GLU A 733 -2.09 -25.22 13.83
CA GLU A 733 -3.01 -24.47 12.97
C GLU A 733 -3.62 -23.26 13.68
N GLY A 734 -3.50 -22.08 13.07
CA GLY A 734 -3.99 -20.82 13.61
C GLY A 734 -3.10 -20.19 14.68
N GLU A 735 -2.09 -20.90 15.20
CA GLU A 735 -1.11 -20.28 16.09
C GLU A 735 -0.21 -19.34 15.31
N THR A 736 -0.07 -18.10 15.80
CA THR A 736 0.70 -17.05 15.13
C THR A 736 1.45 -16.20 16.13
N VAL A 737 2.58 -15.66 15.70
CA VAL A 737 3.35 -14.70 16.49
C VAL A 737 3.43 -13.37 15.74
N VAL A 738 3.07 -12.28 16.42
CA VAL A 738 3.12 -10.93 15.87
C VAL A 738 4.18 -10.12 16.60
N VAL A 739 5.23 -9.71 15.89
CA VAL A 739 6.27 -8.79 16.36
C VAL A 739 5.97 -7.39 15.88
N ARG A 740 6.11 -6.39 16.74
CA ARG A 740 5.69 -5.01 16.51
C ARG A 740 6.79 -4.04 16.96
N ASN A 741 7.52 -3.49 16.04
CA ASN A 741 8.69 -2.68 16.38
C ASN A 741 8.36 -1.26 16.83
N LEU A 742 7.26 -0.65 16.32
CA LEU A 742 6.97 0.76 16.52
C LEU A 742 5.74 1.08 17.40
N LYS A 743 5.07 0.09 17.99
CA LYS A 743 3.91 0.37 18.86
C LYS A 743 4.37 0.98 20.19
N ARG A 744 4.33 2.30 20.30
CA ARG A 744 4.80 3.07 21.46
C ARG A 744 3.69 3.65 22.33
N GLN A 745 2.45 3.65 21.85
CA GLN A 745 1.29 4.22 22.54
C GLN A 745 0.08 3.30 22.45
N ASP A 746 -0.75 3.35 23.51
CA ASP A 746 -2.07 2.73 23.51
C ASP A 746 -3.13 3.65 22.85
N LYS A 747 -4.40 3.20 22.82
CA LYS A 747 -5.52 3.99 22.30
C LYS A 747 -5.73 5.33 23.01
N LYS A 748 -5.25 5.48 24.26
CA LYS A 748 -5.35 6.68 25.07
C LYS A 748 -4.08 7.54 25.01
N ARG A 749 -3.15 7.22 24.08
CA ARG A 749 -1.85 7.86 23.92
C ARG A 749 -0.88 7.69 25.10
N ASN A 750 -1.13 6.74 26.01
CA ASN A 750 -0.18 6.40 27.06
C ASN A 750 1.00 5.62 26.45
N LYS A 751 2.21 5.87 26.98
CA LYS A 751 3.41 5.11 26.56
C LYS A 751 3.27 3.63 26.92
N VAL A 752 3.56 2.75 25.96
CA VAL A 752 3.55 1.30 26.13
C VAL A 752 4.83 0.67 25.59
N MET A 753 5.16 -0.49 26.10
CA MET A 753 6.20 -1.34 25.52
C MET A 753 5.56 -2.31 24.56
N SER A 754 6.15 -2.44 23.36
CA SER A 754 5.64 -3.35 22.32
C SER A 754 6.15 -4.77 22.55
N TYR A 755 5.45 -5.50 23.41
CA TYR A 755 5.72 -6.93 23.55
C TYR A 755 5.12 -7.72 22.39
N PRO A 756 5.79 -8.78 21.87
CA PRO A 756 5.23 -9.62 20.83
C PRO A 756 3.93 -10.28 21.30
N ILE A 757 3.01 -10.49 20.36
CA ILE A 757 1.74 -11.19 20.63
C ILE A 757 1.91 -12.63 20.21
N PHE A 758 1.57 -13.56 21.08
CA PHE A 758 1.49 -14.98 20.75
C PHE A 758 0.04 -15.45 20.87
N ASN A 759 -0.52 -15.80 19.72
CA ASN A 759 -1.87 -16.35 19.59
C ASN A 759 -1.77 -17.88 19.65
N ASP A 760 -1.89 -18.45 20.85
CA ASP A 760 -1.70 -19.86 21.12
C ASP A 760 -2.99 -20.58 21.58
N GLY A 761 -3.09 -21.83 21.31
CA GLY A 761 -4.13 -22.75 21.80
C GLY A 761 -5.55 -22.25 21.53
N LYS A 762 -6.35 -21.97 22.57
CA LYS A 762 -7.72 -21.47 22.43
C LYS A 762 -7.85 -20.04 21.88
N TYR A 763 -6.74 -19.37 21.68
CA TYR A 763 -6.64 -18.02 21.18
C TYR A 763 -5.89 -17.95 19.86
N ALA A 764 -5.64 -19.12 19.28
CA ALA A 764 -5.19 -19.22 17.90
C ALA A 764 -6.11 -18.42 16.98
N MET A 765 -5.53 -17.82 15.96
CA MET A 765 -6.27 -17.05 14.97
C MET A 765 -7.27 -17.99 14.25
N LYS A 766 -8.47 -17.49 14.02
CA LYS A 766 -9.50 -18.26 13.32
C LYS A 766 -9.22 -18.27 11.83
N TYR A 767 -9.42 -19.40 11.20
CA TYR A 767 -9.49 -19.50 9.75
C TYR A 767 -10.79 -18.86 9.23
N ARG A 768 -10.75 -18.34 8.00
CA ARG A 768 -11.91 -17.74 7.34
C ARG A 768 -13.18 -18.63 7.45
N TYR A 769 -13.06 -19.92 7.16
CA TYR A 769 -14.21 -20.83 7.17
C TYR A 769 -14.89 -20.95 8.54
N GLN A 770 -14.22 -20.56 9.62
CA GLN A 770 -14.78 -20.61 10.99
C GLN A 770 -15.68 -19.42 11.33
N TYR A 771 -15.57 -18.30 10.57
CA TYR A 771 -16.32 -17.08 10.92
C TYR A 771 -16.73 -16.20 9.72
N LEU A 772 -16.16 -16.40 8.52
CA LEU A 772 -16.42 -15.61 7.31
C LEU A 772 -16.92 -16.46 6.13
N SER A 773 -17.31 -17.72 6.34
CA SER A 773 -17.76 -18.62 5.27
C SER A 773 -18.89 -18.07 4.41
N ASP A 774 -19.77 -17.28 5.01
CA ASP A 774 -20.95 -16.70 4.36
C ASP A 774 -20.58 -15.45 3.52
N LEU A 775 -19.52 -14.74 3.90
CA LEU A 775 -19.09 -13.50 3.26
C LEU A 775 -17.96 -13.75 2.25
N MET A 776 -17.03 -14.64 2.58
CA MET A 776 -15.87 -14.98 1.76
C MET A 776 -15.98 -16.46 1.35
N ASP A 777 -16.71 -16.70 0.25
CA ASP A 777 -17.05 -18.06 -0.20
C ASP A 777 -15.95 -18.62 -1.11
N THR A 778 -15.23 -19.64 -0.66
CA THR A 778 -14.23 -20.38 -1.45
C THR A 778 -14.77 -21.59 -2.19
N SER A 779 -16.09 -21.85 -2.13
CA SER A 779 -16.73 -22.91 -2.93
C SER A 779 -16.75 -22.58 -4.43
N GLN A 780 -16.68 -21.30 -4.76
CA GLN A 780 -16.61 -20.80 -6.13
C GLN A 780 -15.15 -20.56 -6.52
N SER A 781 -14.76 -21.06 -7.68
CA SER A 781 -13.47 -20.75 -8.30
C SER A 781 -13.65 -19.70 -9.41
N ILE A 782 -12.56 -19.12 -9.90
CA ILE A 782 -12.57 -18.12 -10.98
C ILE A 782 -13.33 -18.62 -12.24
N ILE A 783 -13.39 -19.94 -12.46
CA ILE A 783 -14.12 -20.56 -13.57
C ILE A 783 -15.60 -20.18 -13.58
N HIS A 784 -16.23 -20.06 -12.42
CA HIS A 784 -17.65 -19.69 -12.31
C HIS A 784 -17.91 -18.22 -12.73
N PHE A 785 -16.88 -17.37 -12.69
CA PHE A 785 -16.96 -15.97 -13.09
C PHE A 785 -16.60 -15.72 -14.57
N ARG A 786 -16.07 -16.72 -15.29
CA ARG A 786 -15.65 -16.60 -16.69
C ARG A 786 -16.66 -15.94 -17.63
N PRO A 787 -17.97 -16.28 -17.59
CA PRO A 787 -18.93 -15.64 -18.49
C PRO A 787 -19.01 -14.12 -18.26
N MET A 788 -19.04 -13.70 -17.00
CA MET A 788 -19.08 -12.30 -16.61
C MET A 788 -17.76 -11.60 -16.97
N LEU A 789 -16.60 -12.20 -16.68
CA LEU A 789 -15.28 -11.66 -16.99
C LEU A 789 -15.11 -11.45 -18.50
N LYS A 790 -15.48 -12.44 -19.32
CA LYS A 790 -15.44 -12.33 -20.80
C LYS A 790 -16.38 -11.24 -21.32
N ALA A 791 -17.52 -11.03 -20.70
CA ALA A 791 -18.46 -9.99 -21.11
C ALA A 791 -17.92 -8.57 -20.81
N ARG A 792 -17.11 -8.41 -19.75
CA ARG A 792 -16.47 -7.12 -19.37
C ARG A 792 -15.11 -6.89 -20.05
N CYS A 793 -14.59 -7.84 -20.82
CA CYS A 793 -13.27 -7.77 -21.47
C CYS A 793 -13.34 -6.92 -22.75
N GLU A 794 -13.05 -5.63 -22.65
CA GLU A 794 -13.09 -4.69 -23.80
C GLU A 794 -12.00 -4.99 -24.83
N HIS A 795 -10.75 -5.24 -24.39
CA HIS A 795 -9.59 -5.48 -25.26
C HIS A 795 -9.65 -6.80 -26.06
N ARG A 796 -10.62 -7.66 -25.78
CA ARG A 796 -10.86 -8.88 -26.57
C ARG A 796 -11.08 -8.59 -28.06
N HIS A 797 -11.68 -7.45 -28.38
CA HIS A 797 -12.03 -7.05 -29.73
C HIS A 797 -10.98 -6.17 -30.40
N LEU A 798 -9.87 -5.90 -29.69
CA LEU A 798 -8.77 -5.08 -30.23
C LEU A 798 -8.12 -5.78 -31.41
N GLN A 799 -7.99 -5.06 -32.52
CA GLN A 799 -7.24 -5.51 -33.70
C GLN A 799 -5.80 -5.04 -33.57
N LEU A 800 -4.88 -5.95 -33.37
CA LEU A 800 -3.47 -5.62 -33.11
C LEU A 800 -2.79 -4.95 -34.31
N GLU A 801 -3.24 -5.23 -35.51
CA GLU A 801 -2.71 -4.62 -36.75
C GLU A 801 -2.89 -3.08 -36.72
N ALA A 802 -3.98 -2.59 -36.11
CA ALA A 802 -4.21 -1.16 -35.99
C ALA A 802 -3.22 -0.47 -35.03
N THR A 803 -2.63 -1.22 -34.11
CA THR A 803 -1.62 -0.71 -33.16
C THR A 803 -0.19 -0.72 -33.72
N LEU A 804 0.02 -1.26 -34.91
CA LEU A 804 1.34 -1.32 -35.53
C LEU A 804 1.62 -0.13 -36.43
N VAL A 805 2.88 0.21 -36.54
CA VAL A 805 3.42 1.04 -37.63
C VAL A 805 3.76 0.12 -38.78
N ASP A 806 3.43 0.52 -40.00
CA ASP A 806 3.83 -0.21 -41.21
C ASP A 806 5.32 0.01 -41.49
N TRP A 807 6.14 -0.85 -40.90
CA TRP A 807 7.59 -0.76 -41.00
C TRP A 807 8.10 -1.17 -42.40
N ASP A 808 7.40 -2.03 -43.11
CA ASP A 808 7.79 -2.40 -44.46
C ASP A 808 7.65 -1.19 -45.40
N LYS A 809 6.53 -0.47 -45.33
CA LYS A 809 6.38 0.78 -46.08
C LYS A 809 7.40 1.84 -45.63
N ARG A 810 7.69 1.93 -44.32
CA ARG A 810 8.70 2.87 -43.83
C ARG A 810 10.10 2.54 -44.33
N ILE A 811 10.44 1.25 -44.48
CA ILE A 811 11.69 0.78 -45.02
C ILE A 811 11.79 1.12 -46.53
N GLU A 812 10.68 0.97 -47.26
CA GLU A 812 10.61 1.39 -48.68
C GLU A 812 10.84 2.90 -48.81
N GLU A 813 10.17 3.72 -48.04
CA GLU A 813 10.38 5.19 -47.98
C GLU A 813 11.85 5.55 -47.62
N MET A 814 12.49 4.77 -46.74
CA MET A 814 13.90 4.94 -46.40
C MET A 814 14.81 4.61 -47.59
N GLN A 815 14.52 3.54 -48.37
CA GLN A 815 15.27 3.14 -49.53
C GLN A 815 15.13 4.17 -50.64
N GLU A 816 13.89 4.62 -50.90
CA GLU A 816 13.63 5.66 -51.92
C GLU A 816 14.34 6.99 -51.55
N GLY A 817 14.40 7.35 -50.26
CA GLY A 817 15.14 8.52 -49.78
C GLY A 817 16.65 8.41 -50.00
N ILE A 818 17.23 7.23 -49.82
CA ILE A 818 18.63 6.93 -50.12
C ILE A 818 18.88 7.01 -51.64
N ASP A 819 17.99 6.45 -52.45
CA ASP A 819 18.10 6.46 -53.91
C ASP A 819 17.84 7.86 -54.48
N GLY A 820 16.90 8.63 -53.93
CA GLY A 820 16.65 10.02 -54.30
C GLY A 820 17.79 10.97 -53.93
N GLN A 821 18.50 10.75 -52.81
CA GLN A 821 19.74 11.47 -52.51
C GLN A 821 20.85 11.16 -53.49
N LYS A 822 20.95 9.91 -53.96
CA LYS A 822 21.87 9.54 -55.03
C LYS A 822 21.57 10.26 -56.35
N GLU A 823 20.27 10.35 -56.72
CA GLU A 823 19.90 11.10 -57.94
C GLU A 823 20.18 12.60 -57.82
N GLN A 824 19.96 13.20 -56.59
CA GLN A 824 20.30 14.61 -56.33
C GLN A 824 21.79 14.87 -56.29
N GLU A 825 22.58 13.97 -55.64
CA GLU A 825 24.05 14.06 -55.68
C GLU A 825 24.58 13.89 -57.07
N ASN A 826 24.06 12.92 -57.87
CA ASN A 826 24.41 12.74 -59.28
C ASN A 826 23.97 13.93 -60.16
N LYS A 827 22.80 14.53 -59.89
CA LYS A 827 22.38 15.80 -60.46
C LYS A 827 23.29 16.96 -60.07
N ASN A 828 23.60 17.10 -58.76
CA ASN A 828 24.50 18.11 -58.27
C ASN A 828 25.93 17.96 -58.82
N ILE A 829 26.42 16.71 -59.02
CA ILE A 829 27.72 16.46 -59.66
C ILE A 829 27.64 16.84 -61.12
N ASN A 830 26.55 16.54 -61.84
CA ASN A 830 26.32 16.95 -63.23
C ASN A 830 26.04 18.47 -63.33
N ASP A 831 25.33 19.07 -62.38
CA ASP A 831 25.05 20.50 -62.26
C ASP A 831 26.28 21.29 -61.85
N ILE A 832 27.16 20.80 -60.96
CA ILE A 832 28.46 21.43 -60.63
C ILE A 832 29.35 21.48 -61.87
N ASN A 833 29.24 20.53 -62.84
CA ASN A 833 29.91 20.62 -64.09
C ASN A 833 29.23 21.56 -65.11
N GLN A 834 27.90 21.81 -64.98
CA GLN A 834 27.17 22.84 -65.75
C GLN A 834 27.14 24.23 -65.09
N TYR A 835 27.23 24.33 -63.68
CA TYR A 835 27.18 25.59 -62.94
C TYR A 835 28.47 26.39 -62.90
N LYS A 836 29.45 26.00 -63.72
CA LYS A 836 30.53 26.91 -64.02
C LYS A 836 30.12 27.99 -65.04
N GLN A 837 28.86 27.98 -65.51
CA GLN A 837 28.31 28.96 -66.49
C GLN A 837 26.85 29.34 -66.15
N SER A 838 26.50 29.97 -65.03
CA SER A 838 25.41 30.95 -64.98
C SER A 838 25.01 31.25 -63.50
N ASN A 839 25.20 32.51 -63.15
CA ASN A 839 24.61 33.11 -61.92
C ASN A 839 23.11 33.18 -62.12
N GLU A 840 22.35 32.66 -61.14
CA GLU A 840 21.06 33.24 -60.74
C GLU A 840 20.67 32.68 -59.37
N GLU A 841 20.82 33.45 -58.33
CA GLU A 841 20.23 33.30 -57.01
C GLU A 841 18.73 33.60 -57.07
N GLY A 842 17.89 32.81 -56.48
CA GLY A 842 16.58 33.27 -56.10
C GLY A 842 15.52 32.14 -55.89
N ASP A 843 14.99 32.10 -54.73
CA ASP A 843 13.59 31.83 -54.32
C ASP A 843 13.28 30.88 -53.15
N VAL A 844 14.16 30.00 -52.72
CA VAL A 844 13.87 29.11 -51.57
C VAL A 844 14.39 29.74 -50.26
N ALA A 845 15.53 30.48 -50.33
CA ALA A 845 16.09 31.20 -49.14
C ALA A 845 15.19 32.34 -48.64
N VAL A 846 14.33 32.91 -49.52
CA VAL A 846 13.40 34.01 -49.18
C VAL A 846 12.19 33.54 -48.38
N ARG A 847 11.75 32.30 -48.55
CA ARG A 847 10.57 31.74 -47.79
C ARG A 847 10.93 31.33 -46.37
N VAL A 848 12.08 30.74 -46.11
CA VAL A 848 12.57 30.38 -44.78
C VAL A 848 12.86 31.65 -43.97
N LYS A 849 13.48 32.65 -44.56
CA LYS A 849 13.78 33.95 -43.95
C LYS A 849 12.52 34.76 -43.57
N ARG A 850 11.37 34.52 -44.21
CA ARG A 850 10.09 35.20 -43.88
C ARG A 850 9.39 34.65 -42.65
N LEU A 851 9.52 33.36 -42.33
CA LEU A 851 8.97 32.73 -41.13
C LEU A 851 9.83 33.07 -39.87
N GLU A 852 11.14 33.03 -40.00
CA GLU A 852 12.08 33.47 -38.96
C GLU A 852 11.93 34.99 -38.66
N THR A 853 11.73 35.82 -39.67
CA THR A 853 11.49 37.26 -39.51
C THR A 853 10.09 37.54 -38.91
N LEU A 854 9.10 36.66 -39.04
CA LEU A 854 7.82 36.84 -38.36
C LEU A 854 7.92 36.54 -36.89
N LYS A 855 8.61 35.47 -36.52
CA LYS A 855 8.94 35.11 -35.14
C LYS A 855 9.81 36.17 -34.44
N GLU A 856 10.81 36.67 -35.11
CA GLU A 856 11.66 37.74 -34.63
C GLU A 856 10.96 39.12 -34.49
N LYS A 857 9.96 39.41 -35.35
CA LYS A 857 9.21 40.67 -35.30
C LYS A 857 8.07 40.71 -34.29
N VAL A 858 7.51 39.56 -33.95
CA VAL A 858 6.34 39.45 -33.05
C VAL A 858 6.72 39.10 -31.62
N GLY A 859 7.95 38.57 -31.41
CA GLY A 859 8.41 38.05 -30.13
C GLY A 859 7.76 36.72 -29.77
N ASP A 860 8.54 35.86 -29.13
CA ASP A 860 8.11 34.50 -28.76
C ASP A 860 6.82 34.48 -27.91
N ALA A 861 6.60 35.46 -27.03
CA ALA A 861 5.46 35.58 -26.16
C ALA A 861 4.13 35.82 -26.89
N ILE A 862 4.13 36.61 -27.99
CA ILE A 862 2.92 36.89 -28.77
C ILE A 862 2.61 35.77 -29.72
N PHE A 863 3.59 35.13 -30.31
CA PHE A 863 3.46 33.93 -31.15
C PHE A 863 2.88 32.77 -30.33
N ASP A 864 3.37 32.55 -29.12
CA ASP A 864 2.85 31.56 -28.17
C ASP A 864 1.41 31.89 -27.71
N LYS A 865 1.05 33.17 -27.57
CA LYS A 865 -0.31 33.59 -27.18
C LYS A 865 -1.33 33.32 -28.29
N ILE A 866 -0.96 33.50 -29.56
CA ILE A 866 -1.79 33.16 -30.72
C ILE A 866 -2.00 31.65 -30.81
N THR A 867 -0.95 30.86 -30.66
CA THR A 867 -1.03 29.39 -30.72
C THR A 867 -1.92 28.81 -29.63
N ARG A 868 -1.89 29.33 -28.40
CA ARG A 868 -2.72 28.83 -27.28
C ARG A 868 -4.20 29.15 -27.41
N ARG A 869 -4.57 30.38 -27.82
CA ARG A 869 -5.99 30.75 -28.01
C ARG A 869 -6.73 29.95 -29.08
N PHE A 870 -5.98 29.39 -30.02
CA PHE A 870 -6.53 28.60 -31.12
C PHE A 870 -6.12 27.13 -31.03
N GLU A 871 -5.66 26.65 -29.87
CA GLU A 871 -5.16 25.29 -29.67
C GLU A 871 -6.19 24.22 -30.11
N ARG A 872 -7.46 24.42 -29.83
CA ARG A 872 -8.53 23.51 -30.30
C ARG A 872 -8.54 23.39 -31.82
N TYR A 873 -8.46 24.49 -32.53
CA TYR A 873 -8.44 24.49 -34.01
C TYR A 873 -7.12 23.95 -34.56
N LEU A 874 -6.02 24.21 -33.84
CA LEU A 874 -4.70 23.67 -34.18
C LEU A 874 -4.65 22.15 -33.98
N ARG A 875 -5.30 21.66 -32.91
CA ARG A 875 -5.48 20.20 -32.69
C ARG A 875 -6.27 19.56 -33.83
N THR A 876 -7.43 20.09 -34.16
CA THR A 876 -8.24 19.58 -35.27
C THR A 876 -7.44 19.56 -36.59
N TYR A 877 -6.55 20.51 -36.78
CA TYR A 877 -5.67 20.57 -37.93
C TYR A 877 -4.56 19.52 -37.89
N ALA A 878 -4.00 19.28 -36.70
CA ALA A 878 -3.01 18.24 -36.45
C ALA A 878 -3.63 16.83 -36.58
N GLU A 879 -4.83 16.61 -36.07
CA GLU A 879 -5.60 15.36 -36.23
C GLU A 879 -5.87 15.00 -37.69
N GLN A 880 -5.89 15.98 -38.60
CA GLN A 880 -5.96 15.76 -40.04
C GLN A 880 -4.58 15.43 -40.68
N GLY A 881 -3.56 15.16 -39.85
CA GLY A 881 -2.22 14.80 -40.32
C GLY A 881 -1.42 15.96 -40.92
N LYS A 882 -1.78 17.24 -40.59
CA LYS A 882 -1.15 18.43 -41.17
C LYS A 882 -0.24 19.11 -40.15
N ASN A 883 0.90 19.64 -40.61
CA ASN A 883 1.85 20.32 -39.73
C ASN A 883 1.27 21.70 -39.28
N VAL A 884 1.11 21.87 -38.00
CA VAL A 884 0.58 23.04 -37.34
C VAL A 884 1.39 24.32 -37.69
N ASN A 885 2.71 24.21 -37.81
CA ASN A 885 3.58 25.33 -38.11
C ASN A 885 3.40 25.88 -39.54
N THR A 886 2.65 25.18 -40.41
CA THR A 886 2.36 25.59 -41.79
C THR A 886 0.97 26.18 -41.92
N ILE A 887 0.18 26.29 -40.83
CA ILE A 887 -1.18 26.79 -40.91
C ILE A 887 -1.21 28.26 -41.36
N THR A 888 -2.00 28.53 -42.37
CA THR A 888 -2.17 29.89 -42.88
C THR A 888 -3.35 30.56 -42.20
N GLN A 889 -3.34 31.91 -42.18
CA GLN A 889 -4.47 32.70 -41.69
C GLN A 889 -5.81 32.24 -42.29
N LYS A 890 -5.86 32.06 -43.61
CA LYS A 890 -7.05 31.61 -44.33
C LYS A 890 -7.54 30.23 -43.84
N LYS A 891 -6.61 29.33 -43.55
CA LYS A 891 -6.94 27.97 -43.07
C LYS A 891 -7.47 28.00 -41.62
N LEU A 892 -6.94 28.87 -40.77
CA LEU A 892 -7.41 29.05 -39.42
C LEU A 892 -8.82 29.66 -39.40
N GLU A 893 -9.10 30.64 -40.30
CA GLU A 893 -10.43 31.22 -40.49
C GLU A 893 -11.45 30.17 -41.00
N GLU A 894 -11.04 29.28 -41.92
CA GLU A 894 -11.86 28.16 -42.36
C GLU A 894 -12.22 27.19 -41.25
N LEU A 895 -11.28 26.87 -40.36
CA LEU A 895 -11.50 25.97 -39.22
C LEU A 895 -12.48 26.59 -38.21
N VAL A 896 -12.33 27.89 -37.91
CA VAL A 896 -13.27 28.62 -37.04
C VAL A 896 -14.68 28.66 -37.65
N SER A 897 -14.75 28.87 -38.96
CA SER A 897 -16.04 28.92 -39.66
C SER A 897 -16.75 27.58 -39.73
N ALA A 898 -16.00 26.49 -39.78
CA ALA A 898 -16.50 25.13 -39.82
C ALA A 898 -16.94 24.58 -38.45
N ASP A 899 -16.65 25.31 -37.36
CA ASP A 899 -16.98 24.85 -36.01
C ASP A 899 -18.49 25.00 -35.73
N ASN A 900 -19.20 23.89 -35.70
CA ASN A 900 -20.66 23.84 -35.49
C ASN A 900 -21.05 24.01 -34.00
N GLU A 901 -20.11 23.95 -33.08
CA GLU A 901 -20.40 24.15 -31.64
C GLU A 901 -20.40 25.62 -31.23
N VAL A 902 -19.92 26.53 -32.08
CA VAL A 902 -19.79 27.95 -31.82
C VAL A 902 -20.90 28.71 -32.57
N LYS A 903 -21.56 29.65 -31.88
CA LYS A 903 -22.59 30.52 -32.49
C LYS A 903 -21.99 31.44 -33.57
N GLU A 904 -22.76 31.71 -34.64
CA GLU A 904 -22.29 32.50 -35.79
C GLU A 904 -21.75 33.90 -35.42
N GLU A 905 -22.35 34.55 -34.41
CA GLU A 905 -21.86 35.86 -33.93
C GLU A 905 -20.46 35.77 -33.29
N GLU A 906 -20.19 34.64 -32.66
CA GLU A 906 -18.91 34.41 -31.99
C GLU A 906 -17.85 33.95 -32.99
N LYS A 907 -18.23 33.20 -34.02
CA LYS A 907 -17.32 32.87 -35.14
C LYS A 907 -16.81 34.15 -35.81
N THR A 908 -17.68 35.11 -36.06
CA THR A 908 -17.31 36.40 -36.68
C THR A 908 -16.29 37.16 -35.81
N LYS A 909 -16.55 37.24 -34.50
CA LYS A 909 -15.61 37.88 -33.57
C LYS A 909 -14.23 37.18 -33.51
N ARG A 910 -14.21 35.84 -33.55
CA ARG A 910 -12.96 35.06 -33.57
C ARG A 910 -12.19 35.30 -34.88
N ILE A 911 -12.86 35.37 -35.99
CA ILE A 911 -12.24 35.67 -37.30
C ILE A 911 -11.68 37.10 -37.31
N GLU A 912 -12.43 38.07 -36.83
CA GLU A 912 -11.98 39.47 -36.71
C GLU A 912 -10.73 39.58 -35.81
N MET A 913 -10.68 38.82 -34.70
CA MET A 913 -9.59 38.77 -33.78
C MET A 913 -8.32 38.15 -34.43
N ILE A 914 -8.49 37.07 -35.23
CA ILE A 914 -7.39 36.50 -36.02
C ILE A 914 -6.84 37.54 -36.99
N GLN A 915 -7.72 38.24 -37.73
CA GLN A 915 -7.36 39.26 -38.71
C GLN A 915 -6.63 40.46 -38.05
N LYS A 916 -7.14 40.93 -36.88
CA LYS A 916 -6.55 42.01 -36.12
C LYS A 916 -5.15 41.64 -35.62
N PHE A 917 -4.96 40.48 -35.05
CA PHE A 917 -3.68 39.99 -34.57
C PHE A 917 -2.64 39.88 -35.68
N ILE A 918 -3.02 39.33 -36.82
CA ILE A 918 -2.10 39.19 -37.95
C ILE A 918 -1.81 40.54 -38.58
N LYS A 919 -2.75 41.48 -38.54
CA LYS A 919 -2.51 42.87 -38.98
C LYS A 919 -1.54 43.59 -38.04
N GLU A 920 -1.70 43.48 -36.76
CA GLU A 920 -0.79 44.03 -35.74
C GLU A 920 0.60 43.43 -35.86
N ALA A 921 0.69 42.11 -36.06
CA ALA A 921 1.95 41.40 -36.29
C ALA A 921 2.66 41.81 -37.61
N LYS A 922 1.94 42.35 -38.60
CA LYS A 922 2.52 42.86 -39.84
C LYS A 922 2.97 44.34 -39.76
N THR A 923 2.47 45.08 -38.77
CA THR A 923 2.78 46.48 -38.56
C THR A 923 3.88 46.74 -37.53
N THR A 924 4.20 45.74 -36.73
CA THR A 924 5.38 45.68 -35.84
C THR A 924 6.52 44.97 -36.52
#